data_5d817199480350cc3c28a4094a82af4d
#
_entry.id   5d817199480350cc3c28a4094a82af4d
#
_cell.length_a   1.000
_cell.length_b   1.000
_cell.length_c   1.000
_cell.angle_alpha   90.00
_cell.angle_beta   90.00
_cell.angle_gamma   90.00
#
_symmetry.space_group_name_H-M   'P 1'
#
loop_
_entity.id
_entity.type
_entity.pdbx_description
1 polymer ?
#
loop_
_entity_poly.entity_id
_entity_poly.type
_entity_poly.pdbx_seq_one_letter_code
_entity_poly.pdbx_strand_id
1 'polypeptide(L)'
;MCSSDLAAPTPVASPAPQPPAVPMHDQDFARRVVGISRYLNAIRRYGFLAVQLDPLGTPPPGAVELHLDEYGITEADLELVSGEALGFPHLKTGKDVAERLKYRYTRNLAVEFVHCGTDEERQWFRQIFTAEQLTRPLMPDEKKKVLQRLSQVEGLERFLARAFVGYKRFSIEGTDALVPMLDTALEESAAAGAHTVAISMAHRGRLNVLTNVLGKPIEQLFSEFMGRHDHLVGAGTGDVKYHLGYNNDTETRAGRKLHVTLVPNPSHLEVVNPVLQGLARARQRNATDPYERDEFAVVPICIHGDAAFPGEGIVAETFNLAHLRGYSVGGTLHVIVNNQVGFTTEPVDSRSTRFASDLAKGFEMPIIHVNADDPEACVIAMRIAVAYRTTFGRDFLIDLVGYRRHGHNEGDEPAYTQPLTYEKIRNHATVRQLWGERLVREGVATPADVEGAEREVAAQLQRIYEAAKVAPVAAHGWEQFEEPMTPVVTSVRSDLLLTVNEALLTWPDHFTPHPRLVKQLDRRREVMDAVGGIDWGHAEALAFASILADGVSIRLTGQDAERGTFSHRHAVLRDVRTGQSWTPLQHIAGTASAFEIYNSPLSETAVMGFEYGFSVAAPDTLTLWEAQFGDFVNVAQPIIDQFLTADRAKWGQDSGLVLLLPHGFEGQGPEHSSARLERFLQLAAEQNMRIAYPSNPAQYFHVLRRQAFQKSRRPLVLMQPKSLLRLQQAMSRANDLSDGAFLAVIDDPARSEEHTSELQSHHDLVCRLLLEK
;
A
#
# COMPACT_ATOMS: atom_id res chain seq x y z
N MET A 1 4.71 -70.97 -38.86
CA MET A 1 3.55 -71.76 -38.46
C MET A 1 2.63 -70.86 -37.69
N CYS A 2 1.48 -70.55 -38.28
CA CYS A 2 0.42 -69.73 -37.72
C CYS A 2 -0.31 -70.45 -36.63
N SER A 3 -0.69 -69.77 -35.56
CA SER A 3 -1.90 -70.10 -34.80
C SER A 3 -2.58 -68.79 -34.40
N SER A 4 -3.71 -68.62 -34.99
CA SER A 4 -4.71 -67.59 -34.73
C SER A 4 -5.53 -67.95 -33.52
N ASP A 5 -5.51 -67.13 -32.48
CA ASP A 5 -6.54 -67.16 -31.42
C ASP A 5 -7.46 -65.97 -31.61
N LEU A 6 -8.65 -66.28 -32.15
CA LEU A 6 -9.80 -65.41 -32.21
C LEU A 6 -10.41 -65.33 -30.78
N ALA A 7 -10.29 -64.14 -30.17
CA ALA A 7 -10.99 -63.81 -28.95
C ALA A 7 -12.50 -63.60 -29.29
N ALA A 8 -13.37 -64.22 -28.49
CA ALA A 8 -14.81 -64.07 -28.58
C ALA A 8 -15.30 -62.65 -28.32
N PRO A 9 -16.37 -62.16 -28.96
CA PRO A 9 -16.88 -60.84 -28.75
C PRO A 9 -17.48 -60.71 -27.35
N THR A 10 -17.04 -59.70 -26.63
CA THR A 10 -17.66 -59.27 -25.33
C THR A 10 -19.14 -58.86 -25.57
N PRO A 11 -20.06 -59.24 -24.70
CA PRO A 11 -21.46 -58.80 -24.84
C PRO A 11 -21.60 -57.33 -24.70
N VAL A 12 -22.24 -56.67 -25.67
CA VAL A 12 -22.62 -55.27 -25.65
C VAL A 12 -23.62 -55.08 -24.51
N ALA A 13 -23.27 -54.28 -23.50
CA ALA A 13 -24.16 -53.90 -22.42
C ALA A 13 -25.41 -53.21 -23.01
N SER A 14 -26.57 -53.66 -22.61
CA SER A 14 -27.84 -52.97 -22.96
C SER A 14 -27.77 -51.51 -22.50
N PRO A 15 -28.25 -50.56 -23.34
CA PRO A 15 -28.30 -49.17 -22.92
C PRO A 15 -29.12 -49.01 -21.66
N ALA A 16 -28.61 -48.25 -20.70
CA ALA A 16 -29.31 -47.91 -19.47
C ALA A 16 -30.68 -47.30 -19.81
N PRO A 17 -31.74 -47.58 -19.04
CA PRO A 17 -33.05 -47.02 -19.31
C PRO A 17 -32.96 -45.47 -19.36
N GLN A 18 -33.41 -44.89 -20.44
CA GLN A 18 -33.54 -43.45 -20.52
C GLN A 18 -34.51 -42.96 -19.44
N PRO A 19 -34.19 -41.86 -18.75
CA PRO A 19 -35.12 -41.29 -17.79
C PRO A 19 -36.45 -40.98 -18.50
N PRO A 20 -37.59 -41.10 -17.83
CA PRO A 20 -38.91 -40.86 -18.43
C PRO A 20 -38.92 -39.48 -19.07
N ALA A 21 -39.43 -39.40 -20.33
CA ALA A 21 -39.58 -38.15 -21.03
C ALA A 21 -40.49 -37.20 -20.23
N VAL A 22 -39.98 -36.07 -19.79
CA VAL A 22 -40.78 -35.03 -19.13
C VAL A 22 -41.83 -34.53 -20.10
N PRO A 23 -43.11 -34.37 -19.72
CA PRO A 23 -44.17 -33.87 -20.58
C PRO A 23 -43.77 -32.55 -21.23
N MET A 24 -44.15 -32.31 -22.49
CA MET A 24 -43.74 -31.13 -23.28
C MET A 24 -44.10 -29.81 -22.58
N HIS A 25 -45.18 -29.74 -21.85
CA HIS A 25 -45.58 -28.60 -21.02
C HIS A 25 -44.60 -28.32 -19.85
N ASP A 26 -44.04 -29.36 -19.24
CA ASP A 26 -43.09 -29.23 -18.15
C ASP A 26 -41.69 -28.81 -18.68
N GLN A 27 -41.35 -29.20 -19.90
CA GLN A 27 -40.09 -28.81 -20.52
C GLN A 27 -40.06 -27.31 -20.87
N ASP A 28 -41.19 -26.77 -21.37
CA ASP A 28 -41.27 -25.32 -21.65
C ASP A 28 -41.24 -24.48 -20.37
N PHE A 29 -41.93 -24.94 -19.33
CA PHE A 29 -41.85 -24.28 -18.01
C PHE A 29 -40.42 -24.32 -17.43
N ALA A 30 -39.77 -25.48 -17.47
CA ALA A 30 -38.40 -25.63 -17.04
C ALA A 30 -37.44 -24.71 -17.81
N ARG A 31 -37.61 -24.60 -19.14
CA ARG A 31 -36.82 -23.70 -19.98
C ARG A 31 -36.98 -22.22 -19.55
N ARG A 32 -38.22 -21.80 -19.27
CA ARG A 32 -38.51 -20.42 -18.79
C ARG A 32 -37.89 -20.16 -17.43
N VAL A 33 -38.00 -21.08 -16.48
CA VAL A 33 -37.38 -20.96 -15.14
C VAL A 33 -35.86 -20.84 -15.26
N VAL A 34 -35.23 -21.63 -16.12
CA VAL A 34 -33.79 -21.54 -16.40
C VAL A 34 -33.44 -20.19 -17.04
N GLY A 35 -34.23 -19.73 -18.02
CA GLY A 35 -34.05 -18.43 -18.68
C GLY A 35 -34.15 -17.29 -17.65
N ILE A 36 -35.17 -17.29 -16.81
CA ILE A 36 -35.36 -16.31 -15.74
C ILE A 36 -34.18 -16.32 -14.77
N SER A 37 -33.76 -17.49 -14.28
CA SER A 37 -32.65 -17.63 -13.36
C SER A 37 -31.34 -17.07 -13.96
N ARG A 38 -31.09 -17.33 -15.25
CA ARG A 38 -29.93 -16.78 -15.97
C ARG A 38 -30.02 -15.26 -16.10
N TYR A 39 -31.20 -14.73 -16.41
CA TYR A 39 -31.44 -13.30 -16.50
C TYR A 39 -31.23 -12.59 -15.13
N LEU A 40 -31.75 -13.13 -14.03
CA LEU A 40 -31.54 -12.59 -12.71
C LEU A 40 -30.05 -12.61 -12.29
N ASN A 41 -29.30 -13.62 -12.72
CA ASN A 41 -27.87 -13.67 -12.55
C ASN A 41 -27.14 -12.64 -13.43
N ALA A 42 -27.65 -12.39 -14.64
CA ALA A 42 -27.10 -11.35 -15.52
C ALA A 42 -27.27 -9.94 -14.91
N ILE A 43 -28.40 -9.64 -14.27
CA ILE A 43 -28.56 -8.37 -13.55
C ILE A 43 -27.47 -8.18 -12.48
N ARG A 44 -27.13 -9.24 -11.73
CA ARG A 44 -26.06 -9.19 -10.72
C ARG A 44 -24.67 -9.03 -11.35
N ARG A 45 -24.45 -9.65 -12.53
CA ARG A 45 -23.16 -9.72 -13.18
C ARG A 45 -22.87 -8.50 -14.06
N TYR A 46 -23.87 -7.98 -14.76
CA TYR A 46 -23.73 -6.94 -15.76
C TYR A 46 -24.52 -5.66 -15.44
N GLY A 47 -25.24 -5.64 -14.32
CA GLY A 47 -26.04 -4.49 -13.89
C GLY A 47 -25.27 -3.18 -13.80
N PHE A 48 -23.98 -3.26 -13.40
CA PHE A 48 -23.10 -2.10 -13.35
C PHE A 48 -22.94 -1.38 -14.71
N LEU A 49 -23.13 -2.06 -15.83
CA LEU A 49 -23.08 -1.47 -17.17
C LEU A 49 -24.33 -0.65 -17.53
N ALA A 50 -25.39 -0.75 -16.75
CA ALA A 50 -26.61 0.03 -16.92
C ALA A 50 -26.75 1.20 -15.93
N VAL A 51 -25.75 1.39 -15.03
CA VAL A 51 -25.78 2.45 -14.02
C VAL A 51 -25.34 3.79 -14.61
N GLN A 52 -26.09 4.85 -14.30
CA GLN A 52 -25.69 6.22 -14.62
C GLN A 52 -24.62 6.67 -13.62
N LEU A 53 -23.35 6.40 -13.95
CA LEU A 53 -22.22 6.73 -13.10
C LEU A 53 -21.67 8.15 -13.35
N ASP A 54 -21.67 8.61 -14.60
CA ASP A 54 -21.13 9.92 -14.95
C ASP A 54 -22.07 11.05 -14.53
N PRO A 55 -21.66 11.95 -13.61
CA PRO A 55 -22.44 13.14 -13.24
C PRO A 55 -22.79 14.06 -14.40
N LEU A 56 -21.92 14.10 -15.43
CA LEU A 56 -22.10 14.95 -16.60
C LEU A 56 -23.02 14.35 -17.67
N GLY A 57 -23.68 13.22 -17.35
CA GLY A 57 -24.74 12.63 -18.14
C GLY A 57 -24.28 11.84 -19.35
N THR A 58 -23.03 11.36 -19.42
CA THR A 58 -22.64 10.37 -20.41
C THR A 58 -23.45 9.09 -20.20
N PRO A 59 -24.15 8.59 -21.22
CA PRO A 59 -24.99 7.40 -21.08
C PRO A 59 -24.16 6.19 -20.62
N PRO A 60 -24.75 5.29 -19.80
CA PRO A 60 -24.10 4.03 -19.46
C PRO A 60 -23.88 3.19 -20.72
N PRO A 61 -22.83 2.35 -20.76
CA PRO A 61 -22.49 1.54 -21.94
C PRO A 61 -23.58 0.53 -22.30
N GLY A 62 -24.44 0.12 -21.35
CA GLY A 62 -25.41 -0.93 -21.54
C GLY A 62 -24.78 -2.32 -21.69
N ALA A 63 -25.61 -3.35 -21.70
CA ALA A 63 -25.21 -4.72 -21.94
C ALA A 63 -26.36 -5.50 -22.56
N VAL A 64 -26.11 -6.27 -23.62
CA VAL A 64 -27.11 -7.13 -24.26
C VAL A 64 -27.66 -8.18 -23.30
N GLU A 65 -26.82 -8.62 -22.38
CA GLU A 65 -27.15 -9.59 -21.31
C GLU A 65 -28.22 -9.07 -20.33
N LEU A 66 -28.57 -7.79 -20.37
CA LEU A 66 -29.66 -7.22 -19.57
C LEU A 66 -31.01 -7.24 -20.29
N HIS A 67 -31.06 -7.75 -21.52
CA HIS A 67 -32.28 -7.91 -22.31
C HIS A 67 -32.86 -9.30 -22.13
N LEU A 68 -34.19 -9.38 -22.01
CA LEU A 68 -34.90 -10.65 -21.80
C LEU A 68 -34.76 -11.60 -22.99
N ASP A 69 -34.71 -11.07 -24.21
CA ASP A 69 -34.63 -11.81 -25.48
C ASP A 69 -33.40 -12.73 -25.52
N GLU A 70 -32.30 -12.33 -24.89
CA GLU A 70 -31.08 -13.15 -24.82
C GLU A 70 -31.27 -14.47 -24.08
N TYR A 71 -32.33 -14.57 -23.28
CA TYR A 71 -32.66 -15.76 -22.49
C TYR A 71 -33.90 -16.48 -23.02
N GLY A 72 -34.46 -16.02 -24.15
CA GLY A 72 -35.68 -16.57 -24.74
C GLY A 72 -36.88 -16.45 -23.81
N ILE A 73 -36.98 -15.37 -23.04
CA ILE A 73 -38.07 -15.08 -22.09
C ILE A 73 -38.66 -13.69 -22.37
N THR A 74 -39.89 -13.51 -21.92
CA THR A 74 -40.63 -12.26 -22.01
C THR A 74 -40.99 -11.73 -20.61
N GLU A 75 -41.53 -10.51 -20.53
CA GLU A 75 -42.02 -9.99 -19.24
C GLU A 75 -43.19 -10.84 -18.69
N ALA A 76 -44.04 -11.39 -19.56
CA ALA A 76 -45.12 -12.27 -19.16
C ALA A 76 -44.60 -13.58 -18.52
N ASP A 77 -43.44 -14.09 -18.97
CA ASP A 77 -42.82 -15.27 -18.38
C ASP A 77 -42.32 -14.98 -16.95
N LEU A 78 -41.85 -13.77 -16.67
CA LEU A 78 -41.46 -13.35 -15.33
C LEU A 78 -42.62 -13.37 -14.34
N GLU A 79 -43.86 -13.12 -14.81
CA GLU A 79 -45.04 -13.12 -13.95
C GLU A 79 -45.54 -14.55 -13.61
N LEU A 80 -45.16 -15.54 -14.43
CA LEU A 80 -45.57 -16.94 -14.27
C LEU A 80 -44.79 -17.71 -13.18
N VAL A 81 -43.61 -17.27 -12.85
CA VAL A 81 -42.72 -17.93 -11.89
C VAL A 81 -42.78 -17.23 -10.53
N SER A 82 -43.05 -17.98 -9.46
CA SER A 82 -43.10 -17.39 -8.13
C SER A 82 -41.72 -16.95 -7.63
N GLY A 83 -41.68 -15.88 -6.85
CA GLY A 83 -40.45 -15.42 -6.20
C GLY A 83 -39.86 -16.51 -5.27
N GLU A 84 -40.69 -17.33 -4.63
CA GLU A 84 -40.25 -18.44 -3.78
C GLU A 84 -39.42 -19.45 -4.57
N ALA A 85 -39.89 -19.85 -5.76
CA ALA A 85 -39.16 -20.78 -6.65
C ALA A 85 -37.80 -20.21 -7.11
N LEU A 86 -37.61 -18.88 -7.07
CA LEU A 86 -36.37 -18.16 -7.41
C LEU A 86 -35.51 -17.85 -6.16
N GLY A 87 -35.90 -18.34 -4.97
CA GLY A 87 -35.18 -18.08 -3.71
C GLY A 87 -35.51 -16.75 -3.02
N PHE A 88 -36.65 -16.12 -3.39
CA PHE A 88 -37.14 -14.89 -2.80
C PHE A 88 -38.57 -15.05 -2.23
N PRO A 89 -38.75 -15.73 -1.08
CA PRO A 89 -40.07 -16.07 -0.57
C PRO A 89 -40.95 -14.85 -0.22
N HIS A 90 -40.38 -13.69 -0.05
CA HIS A 90 -41.10 -12.44 0.25
C HIS A 90 -41.59 -11.68 -0.98
N LEU A 91 -41.21 -12.13 -2.20
CA LEU A 91 -41.61 -11.52 -3.46
C LEU A 91 -42.58 -12.47 -4.18
N LYS A 92 -43.61 -11.89 -4.83
CA LYS A 92 -44.69 -12.70 -5.41
C LYS A 92 -44.26 -13.36 -6.71
N THR A 93 -43.62 -12.62 -7.59
CA THR A 93 -43.31 -13.07 -8.97
C THR A 93 -41.83 -12.88 -9.32
N GLY A 94 -41.37 -13.55 -10.37
CA GLY A 94 -40.04 -13.29 -10.95
C GLY A 94 -39.87 -11.87 -11.45
N LYS A 95 -40.96 -11.18 -11.83
CA LYS A 95 -40.94 -9.77 -12.18
C LYS A 95 -40.57 -8.91 -10.96
N ASP A 96 -41.24 -9.13 -9.83
CA ASP A 96 -40.90 -8.44 -8.57
C ASP A 96 -39.41 -8.67 -8.18
N VAL A 97 -38.92 -9.90 -8.40
CA VAL A 97 -37.51 -10.23 -8.14
C VAL A 97 -36.59 -9.46 -9.10
N ALA A 98 -36.90 -9.43 -10.39
CA ALA A 98 -36.11 -8.70 -11.38
C ALA A 98 -36.09 -7.19 -11.11
N GLU A 99 -37.22 -6.58 -10.80
CA GLU A 99 -37.34 -5.18 -10.42
C GLU A 99 -36.54 -4.86 -9.16
N ARG A 100 -36.64 -5.73 -8.16
CA ARG A 100 -35.87 -5.62 -6.91
C ARG A 100 -34.36 -5.66 -7.17
N LEU A 101 -33.89 -6.61 -7.99
CA LEU A 101 -32.49 -6.72 -8.35
C LEU A 101 -32.03 -5.54 -9.20
N LYS A 102 -32.80 -5.10 -10.20
CA LYS A 102 -32.50 -3.89 -10.95
C LYS A 102 -32.37 -2.68 -10.00
N TYR A 103 -33.32 -2.49 -9.10
CA TYR A 103 -33.28 -1.43 -8.11
C TYR A 103 -31.98 -1.47 -7.27
N ARG A 104 -31.44 -2.65 -6.97
CA ARG A 104 -30.25 -2.82 -6.15
C ARG A 104 -28.95 -2.71 -6.91
N TYR A 105 -28.92 -3.13 -8.17
CA TYR A 105 -27.68 -3.28 -8.93
C TYR A 105 -27.53 -2.28 -10.09
N THR A 106 -28.52 -1.40 -10.33
CA THR A 106 -28.51 -0.49 -11.50
C THR A 106 -28.92 0.95 -11.17
N ARG A 107 -28.63 1.46 -9.96
CA ARG A 107 -28.87 2.86 -9.58
C ARG A 107 -27.58 3.69 -9.65
N ASN A 108 -27.31 4.53 -8.65
CA ASN A 108 -26.12 5.38 -8.56
C ASN A 108 -24.93 4.68 -7.92
N LEU A 109 -25.05 3.40 -7.58
CA LEU A 109 -24.04 2.52 -7.04
C LEU A 109 -24.12 1.18 -7.77
N ALA A 110 -23.00 0.70 -8.24
CA ALA A 110 -22.88 -0.58 -8.91
C ALA A 110 -21.71 -1.40 -8.33
N VAL A 111 -21.91 -2.71 -8.21
CA VAL A 111 -20.89 -3.59 -7.65
C VAL A 111 -20.44 -4.65 -8.66
N GLU A 112 -19.15 -4.85 -8.75
CA GLU A 112 -18.52 -5.95 -9.45
C GLU A 112 -17.85 -6.89 -8.43
N PHE A 113 -18.35 -8.11 -8.30
CA PHE A 113 -17.88 -9.08 -7.31
C PHE A 113 -17.83 -10.52 -7.83
N VAL A 114 -18.25 -10.76 -9.06
CA VAL A 114 -18.31 -12.12 -9.63
C VAL A 114 -16.92 -12.73 -9.80
N HIS A 115 -15.91 -11.88 -9.96
CA HIS A 115 -14.50 -12.24 -10.08
C HIS A 115 -13.78 -12.45 -8.74
N CYS A 116 -14.45 -12.21 -7.59
CA CYS A 116 -13.86 -12.51 -6.27
C CYS A 116 -13.53 -14.00 -6.13
N GLY A 117 -12.41 -14.31 -5.47
CA GLY A 117 -11.80 -15.63 -5.47
C GLY A 117 -12.64 -16.73 -4.82
N THR A 118 -13.39 -16.42 -3.77
CA THR A 118 -14.14 -17.41 -3.01
C THR A 118 -15.64 -17.31 -3.21
N ASP A 119 -16.36 -18.43 -3.04
CA ASP A 119 -17.83 -18.44 -3.08
C ASP A 119 -18.43 -17.72 -1.85
N GLU A 120 -17.73 -17.76 -0.73
CA GLU A 120 -18.12 -17.08 0.50
C GLU A 120 -18.21 -15.57 0.31
N GLU A 121 -17.21 -14.96 -0.32
CA GLU A 121 -17.22 -13.53 -0.67
C GLU A 121 -18.39 -13.20 -1.61
N ARG A 122 -18.60 -14.01 -2.66
CA ARG A 122 -19.72 -13.80 -3.60
C ARG A 122 -21.08 -13.95 -2.94
N GLN A 123 -21.23 -14.87 -1.99
CA GLN A 123 -22.47 -15.05 -1.21
C GLN A 123 -22.69 -13.86 -0.27
N TRP A 124 -21.63 -13.36 0.38
CA TRP A 124 -21.70 -12.20 1.25
C TRP A 124 -22.27 -10.98 0.49
N PHE A 125 -21.78 -10.69 -0.72
CA PHE A 125 -22.34 -9.62 -1.54
C PHE A 125 -23.82 -9.82 -1.86
N ARG A 126 -24.23 -11.04 -2.21
CA ARG A 126 -25.65 -11.35 -2.44
C ARG A 126 -26.50 -11.07 -1.20
N GLN A 127 -25.99 -11.42 -0.03
CA GLN A 127 -26.69 -11.22 1.24
C GLN A 127 -26.83 -9.74 1.60
N ILE A 128 -25.76 -8.93 1.56
CA ILE A 128 -25.83 -7.52 1.94
C ILE A 128 -26.74 -6.71 1.03
N PHE A 129 -26.79 -7.03 -0.26
CA PHE A 129 -27.70 -6.39 -1.20
C PHE A 129 -29.16 -6.90 -1.05
N THR A 130 -29.38 -8.02 -0.38
CA THR A 130 -30.70 -8.54 -0.07
C THR A 130 -31.21 -8.06 1.30
N ALA A 131 -30.36 -8.10 2.34
CA ALA A 131 -30.74 -7.84 3.73
C ALA A 131 -30.85 -6.34 4.11
N GLU A 132 -30.46 -5.42 3.24
CA GLU A 132 -30.50 -3.94 3.40
C GLU A 132 -29.72 -3.36 4.60
N GLN A 133 -29.09 -4.14 5.42
CA GLN A 133 -28.45 -3.67 6.65
C GLN A 133 -27.34 -2.62 6.36
N LEU A 134 -26.42 -2.92 5.44
CA LEU A 134 -25.36 -2.02 5.04
C LEU A 134 -25.80 -0.98 3.98
N THR A 135 -26.80 -1.34 3.19
CA THR A 135 -27.35 -0.50 2.10
C THR A 135 -28.53 0.37 2.52
N ARG A 136 -28.81 0.46 3.83
CA ARG A 136 -29.88 1.31 4.34
C ARG A 136 -29.65 2.78 3.97
N PRO A 137 -30.71 3.52 3.62
CA PRO A 137 -30.61 4.97 3.44
C PRO A 137 -30.10 5.67 4.71
N LEU A 138 -29.49 6.82 4.53
CA LEU A 138 -29.06 7.65 5.65
C LEU A 138 -30.26 8.16 6.44
N MET A 139 -30.13 8.19 7.76
CA MET A 139 -31.12 8.81 8.66
C MET A 139 -31.09 10.34 8.48
N PRO A 140 -32.19 11.05 8.81
CA PRO A 140 -32.25 12.50 8.64
C PRO A 140 -31.07 13.27 9.25
N ASP A 141 -30.60 12.86 10.43
CA ASP A 141 -29.45 13.49 11.08
C ASP A 141 -28.13 13.19 10.38
N GLU A 142 -27.97 11.97 9.83
CA GLU A 142 -26.79 11.63 9.01
C GLU A 142 -26.79 12.48 7.74
N LYS A 143 -27.94 12.66 7.09
CA LYS A 143 -28.10 13.49 5.89
C LYS A 143 -27.73 14.97 6.15
N LYS A 144 -28.17 15.54 7.28
CA LYS A 144 -27.82 16.92 7.69
C LYS A 144 -26.30 17.06 7.93
N LYS A 145 -25.66 16.06 8.55
CA LYS A 145 -24.21 16.04 8.77
C LYS A 145 -23.44 16.02 7.45
N VAL A 146 -23.89 15.23 6.47
CA VAL A 146 -23.31 15.23 5.12
C VAL A 146 -23.45 16.62 4.48
N LEU A 147 -24.59 17.30 4.61
CA LEU A 147 -24.76 18.67 4.11
C LEU A 147 -23.78 19.64 4.77
N GLN A 148 -23.64 19.57 6.10
CA GLN A 148 -22.68 20.40 6.83
C GLN A 148 -21.25 20.15 6.34
N ARG A 149 -20.88 18.89 6.17
CA ARG A 149 -19.52 18.51 5.69
C ARG A 149 -19.28 19.02 4.26
N LEU A 150 -20.20 18.81 3.34
CA LEU A 150 -20.11 19.35 1.98
C LEU A 150 -20.05 20.88 1.95
N SER A 151 -20.75 21.56 2.88
CA SER A 151 -20.66 23.01 3.02
C SER A 151 -19.27 23.46 3.47
N GLN A 152 -18.62 22.71 4.36
CA GLN A 152 -17.23 22.96 4.77
C GLN A 152 -16.25 22.77 3.61
N VAL A 153 -16.41 21.68 2.83
CA VAL A 153 -15.56 21.36 1.67
C VAL A 153 -15.68 22.47 0.63
N GLU A 154 -16.86 22.74 0.13
CA GLU A 154 -17.09 23.77 -0.90
C GLU A 154 -16.74 25.17 -0.38
N GLY A 155 -17.06 25.47 0.88
CA GLY A 155 -16.73 26.74 1.50
C GLY A 155 -15.23 27.01 1.55
N LEU A 156 -14.41 26.01 1.90
CA LEU A 156 -12.96 26.12 1.89
C LEU A 156 -12.43 26.37 0.48
N GLU A 157 -12.89 25.60 -0.53
CA GLU A 157 -12.48 25.77 -1.93
C GLU A 157 -12.77 27.18 -2.45
N ARG A 158 -14.00 27.65 -2.24
CA ARG A 158 -14.44 29.01 -2.63
C ARG A 158 -13.65 30.09 -1.89
N PHE A 159 -13.39 29.88 -0.59
CA PHE A 159 -12.61 30.83 0.19
C PHE A 159 -11.19 30.95 -0.31
N LEU A 160 -10.49 29.82 -0.52
CA LEU A 160 -9.13 29.79 -1.05
C LEU A 160 -9.05 30.42 -2.46
N ALA A 161 -10.02 30.14 -3.32
CA ALA A 161 -10.09 30.73 -4.65
C ALA A 161 -10.17 32.26 -4.64
N ARG A 162 -10.94 32.81 -3.69
CA ARG A 162 -11.12 34.26 -3.53
C ARG A 162 -9.95 34.93 -2.82
N ALA A 163 -9.45 34.33 -1.75
CA ALA A 163 -8.45 34.96 -0.87
C ALA A 163 -7.03 34.81 -1.41
N PHE A 164 -6.74 33.75 -2.18
CA PHE A 164 -5.41 33.39 -2.68
C PHE A 164 -5.45 33.16 -4.20
N VAL A 165 -5.82 34.19 -4.93
CA VAL A 165 -5.95 34.14 -6.40
C VAL A 165 -4.63 33.70 -7.05
N GLY A 166 -4.69 32.72 -7.95
CA GLY A 166 -3.54 32.20 -8.71
C GLY A 166 -2.64 31.20 -7.95
N TYR A 167 -2.89 30.98 -6.66
CA TYR A 167 -2.16 29.95 -5.93
C TYR A 167 -2.70 28.56 -6.23
N LYS A 168 -1.78 27.60 -6.44
CA LYS A 168 -2.13 26.19 -6.64
C LYS A 168 -2.78 25.61 -5.37
N ARG A 169 -3.97 25.02 -5.49
CA ARG A 169 -4.69 24.32 -4.43
C ARG A 169 -5.16 22.93 -4.82
N PHE A 170 -5.19 22.61 -6.13
CA PHE A 170 -5.67 21.35 -6.68
C PHE A 170 -7.05 20.97 -6.13
N SER A 171 -8.04 21.78 -6.49
CA SER A 171 -9.40 21.69 -5.97
C SER A 171 -10.04 20.29 -6.08
N ILE A 172 -10.76 19.88 -5.03
CA ILE A 172 -11.53 18.63 -4.97
C ILE A 172 -12.89 18.72 -5.68
N GLU A 173 -13.32 19.93 -6.05
CA GLU A 173 -14.68 20.17 -6.56
C GLU A 173 -15.03 19.27 -7.76
N GLY A 174 -16.17 18.60 -7.64
CA GLY A 174 -16.65 17.55 -8.53
C GLY A 174 -16.45 16.14 -7.99
N THR A 175 -15.69 15.99 -6.90
CA THR A 175 -15.50 14.75 -6.15
C THR A 175 -15.56 14.99 -4.63
N ASP A 176 -16.29 16.02 -4.22
CA ASP A 176 -16.44 16.50 -2.85
C ASP A 176 -16.93 15.41 -1.88
N ALA A 177 -17.70 14.45 -2.39
CA ALA A 177 -18.22 13.30 -1.63
C ALA A 177 -17.10 12.41 -1.03
N LEU A 178 -15.85 12.55 -1.48
CA LEU A 178 -14.70 11.86 -0.86
C LEU A 178 -14.60 12.19 0.64
N VAL A 179 -14.86 13.43 1.04
CA VAL A 179 -14.70 13.81 2.45
C VAL A 179 -15.72 13.13 3.37
N PRO A 180 -17.04 13.14 3.11
CA PRO A 180 -17.98 12.35 3.91
C PRO A 180 -17.77 10.83 3.80
N MET A 181 -17.18 10.31 2.70
CA MET A 181 -16.74 8.90 2.62
C MET A 181 -15.62 8.62 3.62
N LEU A 182 -14.59 9.49 3.70
CA LEU A 182 -13.50 9.34 4.66
C LEU A 182 -13.99 9.47 6.11
N ASP A 183 -14.88 10.41 6.41
CA ASP A 183 -15.53 10.48 7.74
C ASP A 183 -16.20 9.13 8.09
N THR A 184 -16.88 8.52 7.11
CA THR A 184 -17.52 7.23 7.29
C THR A 184 -16.49 6.12 7.53
N ALA A 185 -15.38 6.13 6.78
CA ALA A 185 -14.30 5.16 6.96
C ALA A 185 -13.70 5.25 8.38
N LEU A 186 -13.51 6.47 8.91
CA LEU A 186 -13.00 6.66 10.27
C LEU A 186 -13.96 6.09 11.32
N GLU A 187 -15.26 6.45 11.22
CA GLU A 187 -16.29 5.99 12.17
C GLU A 187 -16.46 4.46 12.15
N GLU A 188 -16.61 3.86 10.97
CA GLU A 188 -16.83 2.42 10.82
C GLU A 188 -15.58 1.60 11.18
N SER A 189 -14.37 2.08 10.83
CA SER A 189 -13.12 1.43 11.22
C SER A 189 -12.93 1.43 12.75
N ALA A 190 -13.18 2.56 13.40
CA ALA A 190 -13.12 2.63 14.86
C ALA A 190 -14.22 1.78 15.52
N ALA A 191 -15.39 1.67 14.89
CA ALA A 191 -16.47 0.79 15.35
C ALA A 191 -16.07 -0.68 15.25
N ALA A 192 -15.28 -1.04 14.24
CA ALA A 192 -14.72 -2.38 14.04
C ALA A 192 -13.51 -2.69 14.94
N GLY A 193 -13.02 -1.72 15.75
CA GLY A 193 -11.91 -1.93 16.69
C GLY A 193 -10.57 -1.33 16.27
N ALA A 194 -10.49 -0.68 15.10
CA ALA A 194 -9.26 0.00 14.71
C ALA A 194 -8.93 1.18 15.64
N HIS A 195 -7.67 1.33 15.97
CA HIS A 195 -7.17 2.49 16.72
C HIS A 195 -6.35 3.45 15.84
N THR A 196 -6.05 3.05 14.61
CA THR A 196 -5.35 3.90 13.65
C THR A 196 -5.96 3.76 12.25
N VAL A 197 -6.14 4.89 11.57
CA VAL A 197 -6.39 4.94 10.12
C VAL A 197 -5.25 5.68 9.45
N ALA A 198 -4.58 5.02 8.51
CA ALA A 198 -3.48 5.59 7.75
C ALA A 198 -3.94 5.84 6.31
N ILE A 199 -3.68 7.04 5.79
CA ILE A 199 -4.16 7.50 4.48
C ILE A 199 -2.97 7.88 3.61
N SER A 200 -3.00 7.49 2.35
CA SER A 200 -2.17 8.06 1.28
C SER A 200 -3.05 8.65 0.19
N MET A 201 -2.60 9.72 -0.44
CA MET A 201 -3.34 10.35 -1.54
C MET A 201 -2.42 11.24 -2.39
N ALA A 202 -2.81 11.44 -3.64
CA ALA A 202 -2.21 12.46 -4.50
C ALA A 202 -2.54 13.89 -4.02
N HIS A 203 -2.07 14.90 -4.75
CA HIS A 203 -2.22 16.32 -4.39
C HIS A 203 -3.68 16.82 -4.43
N ARG A 204 -4.54 16.29 -5.34
CA ARG A 204 -5.92 16.79 -5.52
C ARG A 204 -6.81 16.47 -4.32
N GLY A 205 -7.43 17.53 -3.76
CA GLY A 205 -8.26 17.43 -2.57
C GLY A 205 -7.49 17.34 -1.26
N ARG A 206 -6.15 17.24 -1.30
CA ARG A 206 -5.34 17.03 -0.09
C ARG A 206 -5.52 18.12 0.96
N LEU A 207 -5.67 19.39 0.55
CA LEU A 207 -5.90 20.50 1.48
C LEU A 207 -7.22 20.35 2.23
N ASN A 208 -8.27 19.89 1.55
CA ASN A 208 -9.55 19.57 2.16
C ASN A 208 -9.46 18.37 3.12
N VAL A 209 -8.76 17.31 2.74
CA VAL A 209 -8.55 16.15 3.60
C VAL A 209 -7.73 16.54 4.84
N LEU A 210 -6.66 17.32 4.69
CA LEU A 210 -5.86 17.81 5.82
C LEU A 210 -6.71 18.57 6.84
N THR A 211 -7.56 19.49 6.41
CA THR A 211 -8.34 20.34 7.31
C THR A 211 -9.63 19.70 7.78
N ASN A 212 -10.42 19.13 6.87
CA ASN A 212 -11.76 18.63 7.17
C ASN A 212 -11.79 17.19 7.69
N VAL A 213 -10.78 16.36 7.37
CA VAL A 213 -10.72 14.96 7.84
C VAL A 213 -9.71 14.79 8.97
N LEU A 214 -8.48 15.30 8.79
CA LEU A 214 -7.42 15.16 9.81
C LEU A 214 -7.45 16.29 10.85
N GLY A 215 -8.25 17.35 10.67
CA GLY A 215 -8.37 18.43 11.64
C GLY A 215 -7.15 19.35 11.72
N LYS A 216 -6.34 19.44 10.65
CA LYS A 216 -5.26 20.43 10.58
C LYS A 216 -5.87 21.83 10.74
N PRO A 217 -5.36 22.68 11.66
CA PRO A 217 -5.89 24.02 11.86
C PRO A 217 -5.87 24.83 10.57
N ILE A 218 -7.03 25.44 10.23
CA ILE A 218 -7.17 26.24 9.00
C ILE A 218 -6.27 27.47 9.05
N GLU A 219 -5.99 27.98 10.25
CA GLU A 219 -5.02 29.07 10.50
C GLU A 219 -3.63 28.73 9.98
N GLN A 220 -3.18 27.50 10.20
CA GLN A 220 -1.90 27.01 9.66
C GLN A 220 -1.94 26.97 8.13
N LEU A 221 -3.00 26.43 7.55
CA LEU A 221 -3.16 26.40 6.10
C LEU A 221 -3.13 27.82 5.49
N PHE A 222 -3.82 28.78 6.11
CA PHE A 222 -3.77 30.16 5.63
C PHE A 222 -2.39 30.78 5.78
N SER A 223 -1.67 30.52 6.88
CA SER A 223 -0.29 30.94 7.07
C SER A 223 0.63 30.40 5.98
N GLU A 224 0.46 29.13 5.58
CA GLU A 224 1.18 28.50 4.46
C GLU A 224 0.91 29.23 3.12
N PHE A 225 -0.34 29.61 2.86
CA PHE A 225 -0.69 30.39 1.67
C PHE A 225 -0.11 31.80 1.69
N MET A 226 0.04 32.40 2.87
CA MET A 226 0.65 33.73 3.05
C MET A 226 2.18 33.69 2.99
N GLY A 227 2.80 32.51 2.78
CA GLY A 227 4.25 32.35 2.80
C GLY A 227 4.88 32.46 4.21
N ARG A 228 4.07 32.33 5.25
CA ARG A 228 4.48 32.32 6.64
C ARG A 228 4.67 30.88 7.06
N HIS A 229 5.87 30.34 6.84
CA HIS A 229 6.13 28.92 7.08
C HIS A 229 6.49 28.64 8.53
N ASP A 230 5.52 28.17 9.32
CA ASP A 230 5.76 27.62 10.67
C ASP A 230 6.19 26.15 10.63
N HIS A 231 6.39 25.54 9.44
CA HIS A 231 6.42 24.08 9.31
C HIS A 231 7.79 23.47 9.26
N LEU A 232 8.81 24.28 9.21
CA LEU A 232 10.17 23.76 9.24
C LEU A 232 10.60 23.60 10.69
N VAL A 233 9.90 22.70 11.39
CA VAL A 233 10.43 22.14 12.63
C VAL A 233 11.56 21.21 12.22
N GLY A 234 12.74 21.78 12.09
CA GLY A 234 13.93 21.09 11.64
C GLY A 234 14.54 21.76 10.40
N ALA A 235 15.84 21.72 10.28
CA ALA A 235 16.59 22.28 9.17
C ALA A 235 16.33 21.48 7.90
N GLY A 236 15.41 21.92 7.08
CA GLY A 236 15.11 21.27 5.80
C GLY A 236 14.60 22.30 4.79
N THR A 237 14.60 21.93 3.50
CA THR A 237 14.06 22.77 2.43
C THR A 237 12.53 22.87 2.48
N GLY A 238 11.88 21.94 3.24
CA GLY A 238 10.44 21.78 3.25
C GLY A 238 9.88 21.26 1.92
N ASP A 239 8.57 21.15 1.84
CA ASP A 239 7.85 20.77 0.63
C ASP A 239 6.61 21.66 0.43
N VAL A 240 6.00 21.57 -0.73
CA VAL A 240 4.76 22.29 -1.03
C VAL A 240 3.60 21.78 -0.17
N LYS A 241 2.70 22.67 0.20
CA LYS A 241 1.59 22.38 1.13
C LYS A 241 0.72 21.18 0.75
N TYR A 242 0.59 20.90 -0.54
CA TYR A 242 -0.19 19.77 -1.08
C TYR A 242 0.58 18.46 -1.19
N HIS A 243 1.79 18.35 -0.61
CA HIS A 243 2.56 17.12 -0.40
C HIS A 243 2.69 16.76 1.08
N LEU A 244 2.44 17.71 1.98
CA LEU A 244 2.66 17.51 3.40
C LEU A 244 1.75 16.43 3.99
N GLY A 245 2.31 15.67 4.93
CA GLY A 245 1.58 14.77 5.81
C GLY A 245 1.01 15.48 7.02
N TYR A 246 0.21 14.75 7.79
CA TYR A 246 -0.33 15.24 9.06
C TYR A 246 -0.72 14.05 9.95
N ASN A 247 -0.52 14.19 11.25
CA ASN A 247 -0.93 13.22 12.26
C ASN A 247 -1.86 13.92 13.25
N ASN A 248 -2.94 13.27 13.63
CA ASN A 248 -3.86 13.79 14.64
C ASN A 248 -4.53 12.66 15.42
N ASP A 249 -4.70 12.87 16.70
CA ASP A 249 -5.56 12.04 17.54
C ASP A 249 -6.94 12.67 17.56
N THR A 250 -7.94 11.94 17.14
CA THR A 250 -9.33 12.38 17.06
C THR A 250 -10.23 11.46 17.86
N GLU A 251 -11.46 11.88 18.06
CA GLU A 251 -12.49 11.10 18.71
C GLU A 251 -13.68 10.96 17.78
N THR A 252 -14.13 9.72 17.58
CA THR A 252 -15.34 9.44 16.81
C THR A 252 -16.59 9.93 17.53
N ARG A 253 -17.70 10.01 16.82
CA ARG A 253 -19.01 10.39 17.40
C ARG A 253 -19.45 9.49 18.55
N ALA A 254 -18.98 8.24 18.55
CA ALA A 254 -19.23 7.27 19.62
C ALA A 254 -18.24 7.39 20.80
N GLY A 255 -17.38 8.40 20.82
CA GLY A 255 -16.39 8.62 21.88
C GLY A 255 -15.19 7.70 21.80
N ARG A 256 -14.90 7.08 20.65
CA ARG A 256 -13.75 6.20 20.46
C ARG A 256 -12.55 7.00 19.99
N LYS A 257 -11.42 6.83 20.65
CA LYS A 257 -10.16 7.45 20.24
C LYS A 257 -9.63 6.80 18.99
N LEU A 258 -9.15 7.60 18.05
CA LEU A 258 -8.62 7.15 16.78
C LEU A 258 -7.42 8.02 16.38
N HIS A 259 -6.29 7.40 16.11
CA HIS A 259 -5.15 8.05 15.48
C HIS A 259 -5.35 8.10 13.97
N VAL A 260 -5.26 9.28 13.35
CA VAL A 260 -5.36 9.42 11.90
C VAL A 260 -4.06 10.00 11.36
N THR A 261 -3.49 9.35 10.37
CA THR A 261 -2.24 9.81 9.74
C THR A 261 -2.41 9.91 8.24
N LEU A 262 -2.00 11.04 7.67
CA LEU A 262 -1.84 11.22 6.23
C LEU A 262 -0.35 11.20 5.91
N VAL A 263 0.08 10.23 5.13
CA VAL A 263 1.49 10.07 4.73
C VAL A 263 1.87 11.19 3.76
N PRO A 264 3.01 11.88 3.94
CA PRO A 264 3.51 12.81 2.94
C PRO A 264 3.95 12.04 1.69
N ASN A 265 3.85 12.68 0.53
CA ASN A 265 4.31 12.09 -0.72
C ASN A 265 4.75 13.14 -1.75
N PRO A 266 5.63 12.78 -2.69
CA PRO A 266 6.03 13.66 -3.79
C PRO A 266 4.95 13.72 -4.89
N SER A 267 5.20 14.49 -5.95
CA SER A 267 4.38 14.52 -7.16
C SER A 267 4.46 13.23 -8.02
N HIS A 268 5.36 12.30 -7.69
CA HIS A 268 5.43 10.98 -8.32
C HIS A 268 4.23 10.17 -7.83
N LEU A 269 3.22 10.06 -8.71
CA LEU A 269 1.96 9.43 -8.35
C LEU A 269 2.15 7.95 -8.02
N GLU A 270 1.31 7.43 -7.13
CA GLU A 270 1.18 6.02 -6.73
C GLU A 270 2.38 5.41 -5.97
N VAL A 271 3.59 6.02 -6.02
CA VAL A 271 4.78 5.45 -5.32
C VAL A 271 4.64 5.43 -3.80
N VAL A 272 3.71 6.20 -3.24
CA VAL A 272 3.37 6.21 -1.81
C VAL A 272 2.54 4.99 -1.37
N ASN A 273 1.93 4.25 -2.29
CA ASN A 273 1.01 3.15 -1.95
C ASN A 273 1.70 2.05 -1.12
N PRO A 274 2.82 1.46 -1.55
CA PRO A 274 3.53 0.48 -0.74
C PRO A 274 4.13 1.10 0.54
N VAL A 275 4.49 2.37 0.53
CA VAL A 275 4.97 3.09 1.73
C VAL A 275 3.90 3.10 2.81
N LEU A 276 2.65 3.40 2.45
CA LEU A 276 1.51 3.33 3.37
C LEU A 276 1.33 1.92 3.94
N GLN A 277 1.40 0.89 3.09
CA GLN A 277 1.25 -0.50 3.55
C GLN A 277 2.37 -0.91 4.50
N GLY A 278 3.60 -0.52 4.23
CA GLY A 278 4.74 -0.76 5.12
C GLY A 278 4.57 -0.09 6.49
N LEU A 279 4.11 1.16 6.51
CA LEU A 279 3.78 1.88 7.73
C LEU A 279 2.65 1.18 8.51
N ALA A 280 1.58 0.76 7.83
CA ALA A 280 0.48 0.04 8.46
C ALA A 280 0.96 -1.29 9.07
N ARG A 281 1.76 -2.07 8.32
CA ARG A 281 2.34 -3.34 8.80
C ARG A 281 3.16 -3.16 10.07
N ALA A 282 3.99 -2.13 10.13
CA ALA A 282 4.81 -1.84 11.30
C ALA A 282 3.97 -1.51 12.54
N ARG A 283 2.91 -0.72 12.36
CA ARG A 283 2.00 -0.31 13.45
C ARG A 283 1.00 -1.39 13.89
N GLN A 284 0.85 -2.46 13.11
CA GLN A 284 0.03 -3.64 13.47
C GLN A 284 0.75 -4.62 14.40
N ARG A 285 2.05 -4.42 14.68
CA ARG A 285 2.83 -5.28 15.56
C ARG A 285 2.33 -5.16 17.00
N ASN A 286 2.27 -6.30 17.67
CA ASN A 286 1.93 -6.33 19.10
C ASN A 286 3.11 -5.81 19.92
N ALA A 287 2.84 -4.98 20.93
CA ALA A 287 3.87 -4.39 21.79
C ALA A 287 4.54 -5.43 22.71
N THR A 288 3.86 -6.52 23.04
CA THR A 288 4.33 -7.56 23.96
C THR A 288 4.87 -8.81 23.28
N ASP A 289 4.35 -9.14 22.09
CA ASP A 289 4.85 -10.21 21.24
C ASP A 289 5.10 -9.67 19.82
N PRO A 290 6.35 -9.44 19.44
CA PRO A 290 6.69 -8.84 18.15
C PRO A 290 6.42 -9.76 16.93
N TYR A 291 6.09 -11.05 17.16
CA TYR A 291 5.65 -11.97 16.11
C TYR A 291 4.12 -11.95 15.89
N GLU A 292 3.37 -11.48 16.88
CA GLU A 292 1.93 -11.29 16.75
C GLU A 292 1.60 -9.95 16.11
N ARG A 293 0.51 -9.94 15.35
CA ARG A 293 -0.04 -8.75 14.70
C ARG A 293 -1.54 -8.70 14.87
N ASP A 294 -2.04 -7.50 15.08
CA ASP A 294 -3.46 -7.20 14.93
C ASP A 294 -3.68 -6.47 13.60
N GLU A 295 -4.07 -7.21 12.58
CA GLU A 295 -4.34 -6.69 11.23
C GLU A 295 -5.52 -5.70 11.18
N PHE A 296 -6.40 -5.74 12.19
CA PHE A 296 -7.54 -4.84 12.29
C PHE A 296 -7.22 -3.55 13.04
N ALA A 297 -6.16 -3.53 13.83
CA ALA A 297 -5.72 -2.37 14.60
C ALA A 297 -5.43 -1.13 13.74
N VAL A 298 -4.94 -1.34 12.51
CA VAL A 298 -4.60 -0.26 11.57
C VAL A 298 -5.28 -0.50 10.24
N VAL A 299 -6.03 0.50 9.76
CA VAL A 299 -6.73 0.46 8.46
C VAL A 299 -6.01 1.37 7.46
N PRO A 300 -5.32 0.84 6.46
CA PRO A 300 -4.76 1.64 5.38
C PRO A 300 -5.83 2.02 4.35
N ILE A 301 -5.79 3.27 3.88
CA ILE A 301 -6.64 3.81 2.81
C ILE A 301 -5.76 4.45 1.74
N CYS A 302 -5.75 3.88 0.53
CA CYS A 302 -5.06 4.44 -0.64
C CYS A 302 -6.04 5.21 -1.52
N ILE A 303 -5.78 6.49 -1.77
CA ILE A 303 -6.59 7.33 -2.65
C ILE A 303 -5.81 7.60 -3.92
N HIS A 304 -6.36 7.17 -5.06
CA HIS A 304 -5.74 7.16 -6.37
C HIS A 304 -6.35 8.18 -7.33
N GLY A 305 -5.61 8.57 -8.35
CA GLY A 305 -6.13 9.25 -9.53
C GLY A 305 -6.48 8.27 -10.64
N ASP A 306 -7.55 8.55 -11.39
CA ASP A 306 -8.09 7.64 -12.43
C ASP A 306 -7.16 7.41 -13.62
N ALA A 307 -6.28 8.36 -13.93
CA ALA A 307 -5.29 8.20 -14.99
C ALA A 307 -4.02 7.49 -14.51
N ALA A 308 -3.61 7.72 -13.25
CA ALA A 308 -2.42 7.10 -12.68
C ALA A 308 -2.65 5.61 -12.33
N PHE A 309 -3.79 5.30 -11.75
CA PHE A 309 -4.12 3.95 -11.27
C PHE A 309 -3.95 2.83 -12.33
N PRO A 310 -4.46 2.94 -13.55
CA PRO A 310 -4.25 1.89 -14.56
C PRO A 310 -2.89 1.96 -15.24
N GLY A 311 -2.19 3.11 -15.20
CA GLY A 311 -0.97 3.36 -15.96
C GLY A 311 0.33 3.15 -15.20
N GLU A 312 0.31 3.38 -13.88
CA GLU A 312 1.50 3.28 -13.04
C GLU A 312 1.71 1.85 -12.53
N GLY A 313 2.76 1.18 -13.02
CA GLY A 313 3.04 -0.25 -12.73
C GLY A 313 3.11 -0.57 -11.24
N ILE A 314 3.52 0.38 -10.41
CA ILE A 314 3.62 0.21 -8.95
C ILE A 314 2.26 -0.10 -8.29
N VAL A 315 1.13 0.25 -8.92
CA VAL A 315 -0.20 -0.12 -8.42
C VAL A 315 -0.37 -1.64 -8.45
N ALA A 316 -0.04 -2.27 -9.59
CA ALA A 316 -0.09 -3.73 -9.73
C ALA A 316 0.92 -4.42 -8.80
N GLU A 317 2.13 -3.86 -8.66
CA GLU A 317 3.13 -4.37 -7.72
C GLU A 317 2.60 -4.32 -6.28
N THR A 318 1.95 -3.22 -5.89
CA THR A 318 1.36 -3.04 -4.54
C THR A 318 0.23 -4.05 -4.30
N PHE A 319 -0.64 -4.28 -5.28
CA PHE A 319 -1.71 -5.28 -5.17
C PHE A 319 -1.15 -6.69 -5.00
N ASN A 320 -0.05 -7.00 -5.68
CA ASN A 320 0.61 -8.30 -5.51
C ASN A 320 1.14 -8.53 -4.08
N LEU A 321 1.38 -7.48 -3.29
CA LEU A 321 1.80 -7.61 -1.89
C LEU A 321 0.67 -8.02 -0.94
N ALA A 322 -0.60 -7.77 -1.29
CA ALA A 322 -1.76 -7.81 -0.39
C ALA A 322 -1.92 -9.12 0.40
N HIS A 323 -1.62 -10.26 -0.22
CA HIS A 323 -1.79 -11.59 0.41
C HIS A 323 -0.46 -12.30 0.68
N LEU A 324 0.67 -11.65 0.47
CA LEU A 324 1.97 -12.25 0.73
C LEU A 324 2.30 -12.24 2.23
N ARG A 325 2.83 -13.35 2.73
CA ARG A 325 3.15 -13.56 4.17
C ARG A 325 3.94 -12.43 4.80
N GLY A 326 4.93 -11.88 4.08
CA GLY A 326 5.78 -10.80 4.56
C GLY A 326 5.16 -9.40 4.46
N TYR A 327 4.03 -9.23 3.74
CA TYR A 327 3.55 -7.92 3.29
C TYR A 327 2.07 -7.66 3.57
N SER A 328 1.25 -8.67 3.81
CA SER A 328 -0.17 -8.52 4.12
C SER A 328 -0.40 -7.54 5.28
N VAL A 329 -1.44 -6.71 5.13
CA VAL A 329 -1.88 -5.72 6.12
C VAL A 329 -3.35 -5.92 6.53
N GLY A 330 -3.93 -7.09 6.24
CA GLY A 330 -5.34 -7.37 6.54
C GLY A 330 -6.32 -6.54 5.69
N GLY A 331 -5.91 -6.23 4.46
CA GLY A 331 -6.69 -5.50 3.49
C GLY A 331 -6.46 -3.97 3.52
N THR A 332 -6.44 -3.38 2.34
CA THR A 332 -6.37 -1.93 2.09
C THR A 332 -7.68 -1.47 1.45
N LEU A 333 -8.19 -0.32 1.87
CA LEU A 333 -9.31 0.34 1.20
C LEU A 333 -8.75 1.24 0.10
N HIS A 334 -9.09 0.95 -1.15
CA HIS A 334 -8.68 1.73 -2.30
C HIS A 334 -9.83 2.61 -2.78
N VAL A 335 -9.56 3.89 -3.06
CA VAL A 335 -10.55 4.82 -3.62
C VAL A 335 -9.93 5.51 -4.83
N ILE A 336 -10.46 5.25 -6.03
CA ILE A 336 -10.11 6.03 -7.21
C ILE A 336 -10.98 7.30 -7.21
N VAL A 337 -10.36 8.46 -7.07
CA VAL A 337 -11.02 9.75 -7.28
C VAL A 337 -11.03 10.04 -8.78
N ASN A 338 -12.04 9.47 -9.46
CA ASN A 338 -12.15 9.40 -10.90
C ASN A 338 -12.80 10.68 -11.45
N ASN A 339 -11.98 11.63 -11.82
CA ASN A 339 -12.44 12.87 -12.45
C ASN A 339 -12.44 12.83 -13.98
N GLN A 340 -12.19 11.68 -14.57
CA GLN A 340 -12.30 11.35 -16.01
C GLN A 340 -11.34 12.15 -16.91
N VAL A 341 -10.27 12.71 -16.37
CA VAL A 341 -9.22 13.38 -17.15
C VAL A 341 -7.88 13.36 -16.42
N GLY A 342 -6.82 12.95 -17.10
CA GLY A 342 -5.43 12.98 -16.60
C GLY A 342 -4.68 14.20 -17.11
N PHE A 343 -4.58 15.27 -16.34
CA PHE A 343 -4.08 16.59 -16.76
C PHE A 343 -4.88 17.12 -17.97
N THR A 344 -4.47 16.78 -19.20
CA THR A 344 -5.19 17.07 -20.47
C THR A 344 -5.52 15.79 -21.25
N THR A 345 -5.17 14.62 -20.70
CA THR A 345 -5.32 13.32 -21.37
C THR A 345 -6.69 12.73 -21.08
N GLU A 346 -7.43 12.43 -22.13
CA GLU A 346 -8.76 11.80 -22.01
C GLU A 346 -8.65 10.28 -21.72
N PRO A 347 -9.70 9.64 -21.20
CA PRO A 347 -9.70 8.21 -20.90
C PRO A 347 -9.29 7.32 -22.08
N VAL A 348 -9.66 7.70 -23.32
CA VAL A 348 -9.34 6.96 -24.54
C VAL A 348 -7.84 6.88 -24.83
N ASP A 349 -7.07 7.88 -24.36
CA ASP A 349 -5.61 7.94 -24.52
C ASP A 349 -4.85 7.49 -23.25
N SER A 350 -5.57 7.33 -22.12
CA SER A 350 -4.93 7.02 -20.82
C SER A 350 -5.03 5.55 -20.41
N ARG A 351 -6.02 4.80 -20.94
CA ARG A 351 -6.22 3.39 -20.58
C ARG A 351 -6.88 2.58 -21.69
N SER A 352 -6.51 1.31 -21.78
CA SER A 352 -7.11 0.34 -22.72
C SER A 352 -8.39 -0.29 -22.18
N THR A 353 -8.64 -0.18 -20.88
CA THR A 353 -9.79 -0.78 -20.21
C THR A 353 -10.98 0.18 -20.18
N ARG A 354 -12.19 -0.37 -20.00
CA ARG A 354 -13.42 0.43 -19.91
C ARG A 354 -13.43 1.31 -18.68
N PHE A 355 -13.13 0.74 -17.51
CA PHE A 355 -13.07 1.45 -16.25
C PHE A 355 -11.62 1.59 -15.78
N ALA A 356 -11.32 2.67 -15.09
CA ALA A 356 -10.02 2.86 -14.47
C ALA A 356 -9.70 1.73 -13.47
N SER A 357 -10.72 1.20 -12.81
CA SER A 357 -10.67 0.15 -11.80
C SER A 357 -10.44 -1.27 -12.33
N ASP A 358 -10.47 -1.49 -13.64
CA ASP A 358 -10.44 -2.85 -14.23
C ASP A 358 -9.17 -3.65 -13.88
N LEU A 359 -8.06 -2.98 -13.55
CA LEU A 359 -6.82 -3.63 -13.07
C LEU A 359 -7.07 -4.50 -11.83
N ALA A 360 -7.93 -4.06 -10.92
CA ALA A 360 -8.23 -4.74 -9.66
C ALA A 360 -8.88 -6.12 -9.85
N LYS A 361 -9.55 -6.35 -10.99
CA LYS A 361 -10.19 -7.63 -11.31
C LYS A 361 -9.19 -8.78 -11.41
N GLY A 362 -7.98 -8.51 -11.89
CA GLY A 362 -6.90 -9.50 -11.97
C GLY A 362 -6.36 -9.94 -10.60
N PHE A 363 -6.66 -9.16 -9.57
CA PHE A 363 -6.31 -9.45 -8.17
C PHE A 363 -7.51 -9.89 -7.33
N GLU A 364 -8.61 -10.28 -7.99
CA GLU A 364 -9.84 -10.79 -7.35
C GLU A 364 -10.50 -9.79 -6.38
N MET A 365 -10.19 -8.51 -6.50
CA MET A 365 -10.63 -7.45 -5.60
C MET A 365 -12.03 -6.96 -6.01
N PRO A 366 -13.03 -6.95 -5.11
CA PRO A 366 -14.36 -6.41 -5.42
C PRO A 366 -14.29 -4.91 -5.69
N ILE A 367 -15.17 -4.44 -6.59
CA ILE A 367 -15.22 -3.05 -7.03
C ILE A 367 -16.64 -2.51 -6.82
N ILE A 368 -16.74 -1.32 -6.23
CA ILE A 368 -17.96 -0.51 -6.27
C ILE A 368 -17.69 0.74 -7.10
N HIS A 369 -18.52 0.96 -8.13
CA HIS A 369 -18.58 2.23 -8.83
C HIS A 369 -19.71 3.08 -8.23
N VAL A 370 -19.45 4.36 -7.96
CA VAL A 370 -20.43 5.25 -7.37
C VAL A 370 -20.34 6.66 -7.98
N ASN A 371 -21.50 7.26 -8.23
CA ASN A 371 -21.61 8.61 -8.74
C ASN A 371 -21.31 9.62 -7.61
N ALA A 372 -20.33 10.50 -7.81
CA ALA A 372 -19.90 11.50 -6.82
C ALA A 372 -20.98 12.55 -6.48
N ASP A 373 -21.98 12.73 -7.36
CA ASP A 373 -23.13 13.61 -7.11
C ASP A 373 -24.19 12.98 -6.18
N ASP A 374 -24.00 11.72 -5.78
CA ASP A 374 -24.85 11.08 -4.77
C ASP A 374 -24.06 10.77 -3.49
N PRO A 375 -23.93 11.74 -2.56
CA PRO A 375 -23.18 11.53 -1.32
C PRO A 375 -23.75 10.39 -0.45
N GLU A 376 -25.06 10.09 -0.53
CA GLU A 376 -25.66 8.97 0.19
C GLU A 376 -25.13 7.63 -0.34
N ALA A 377 -25.09 7.46 -1.66
CA ALA A 377 -24.52 6.26 -2.29
C ALA A 377 -23.03 6.15 -1.97
N CYS A 378 -22.29 7.25 -1.95
CA CYS A 378 -20.87 7.28 -1.60
C CYS A 378 -20.62 6.81 -0.15
N VAL A 379 -21.40 7.27 0.80
CA VAL A 379 -21.33 6.81 2.21
C VAL A 379 -21.67 5.33 2.32
N ILE A 380 -22.69 4.85 1.60
CA ILE A 380 -23.06 3.42 1.57
C ILE A 380 -21.93 2.59 0.98
N ALA A 381 -21.29 3.03 -0.11
CA ALA A 381 -20.14 2.33 -0.70
C ALA A 381 -19.01 2.15 0.30
N MET A 382 -18.69 3.18 1.07
CA MET A 382 -17.63 3.11 2.09
C MET A 382 -18.01 2.19 3.27
N ARG A 383 -19.27 2.19 3.72
CA ARG A 383 -19.76 1.23 4.73
C ARG A 383 -19.56 -0.20 4.29
N ILE A 384 -19.89 -0.51 3.03
CA ILE A 384 -19.70 -1.84 2.45
C ILE A 384 -18.21 -2.20 2.40
N ALA A 385 -17.36 -1.27 1.97
CA ALA A 385 -15.92 -1.50 1.85
C ALA A 385 -15.27 -1.80 3.22
N VAL A 386 -15.59 -1.02 4.25
CA VAL A 386 -15.08 -1.26 5.62
C VAL A 386 -15.59 -2.60 6.15
N ALA A 387 -16.89 -2.90 5.97
CA ALA A 387 -17.47 -4.17 6.43
C ALA A 387 -16.84 -5.38 5.73
N TYR A 388 -16.57 -5.30 4.42
CA TYR A 388 -15.90 -6.35 3.67
C TYR A 388 -14.48 -6.58 4.19
N ARG A 389 -13.68 -5.50 4.32
CA ARG A 389 -12.32 -5.58 4.88
C ARG A 389 -12.33 -6.22 6.27
N THR A 390 -13.24 -5.79 7.13
CA THR A 390 -13.36 -6.32 8.49
C THR A 390 -13.76 -7.81 8.51
N THR A 391 -14.57 -8.25 7.54
CA THR A 391 -15.03 -9.63 7.46
C THR A 391 -13.96 -10.56 6.89
N PHE A 392 -13.26 -10.13 5.83
CA PHE A 392 -12.39 -11.01 5.05
C PHE A 392 -10.90 -10.72 5.18
N GLY A 393 -10.51 -9.57 5.74
CA GLY A 393 -9.11 -9.15 5.79
C GLY A 393 -8.50 -8.93 4.41
N ARG A 394 -9.29 -8.46 3.43
CA ARG A 394 -8.92 -8.30 2.02
C ARG A 394 -9.12 -6.88 1.52
N ASP A 395 -8.42 -6.57 0.44
CA ASP A 395 -8.51 -5.27 -0.23
C ASP A 395 -9.89 -5.06 -0.86
N PHE A 396 -10.30 -3.79 -0.92
CA PHE A 396 -11.54 -3.36 -1.53
C PHE A 396 -11.33 -2.08 -2.34
N LEU A 397 -11.98 -1.98 -3.50
CA LEU A 397 -11.87 -0.81 -4.36
C LEU A 397 -13.20 -0.08 -4.55
N ILE A 398 -13.18 1.25 -4.39
CA ILE A 398 -14.27 2.15 -4.75
C ILE A 398 -13.81 3.05 -5.90
N ASP A 399 -14.53 3.04 -7.02
CA ASP A 399 -14.38 3.98 -8.14
C ASP A 399 -15.39 5.12 -7.97
N LEU A 400 -14.92 6.23 -7.40
CA LEU A 400 -15.73 7.45 -7.17
C LEU A 400 -15.73 8.28 -8.45
N VAL A 401 -16.76 8.07 -9.29
CA VAL A 401 -16.87 8.72 -10.60
C VAL A 401 -17.44 10.13 -10.44
N GLY A 402 -16.65 11.10 -10.75
CA GLY A 402 -16.97 12.51 -10.68
C GLY A 402 -16.46 13.29 -11.89
N TYR A 403 -16.11 14.53 -11.67
CA TYR A 403 -15.50 15.42 -12.67
C TYR A 403 -14.51 16.36 -11.99
N ARG A 404 -13.70 17.05 -12.77
CA ARG A 404 -12.78 18.08 -12.28
C ARG A 404 -13.31 19.45 -12.65
N ARG A 405 -13.73 20.27 -11.67
CA ARG A 405 -14.39 21.55 -11.95
C ARG A 405 -13.46 22.59 -12.56
N HIS A 406 -12.20 22.62 -12.16
CA HIS A 406 -11.20 23.58 -12.64
C HIS A 406 -10.15 22.86 -13.52
N GLY A 407 -9.15 23.59 -14.03
CA GLY A 407 -8.02 23.00 -14.71
C GLY A 407 -7.21 22.04 -13.86
N HIS A 408 -6.11 21.50 -14.38
CA HIS A 408 -5.21 20.64 -13.60
C HIS A 408 -4.77 21.35 -12.32
N ASN A 409 -4.43 22.62 -12.45
CA ASN A 409 -4.26 23.56 -11.35
C ASN A 409 -4.95 24.88 -11.71
N GLU A 410 -4.91 25.84 -10.81
CA GLU A 410 -5.66 27.10 -10.92
C GLU A 410 -5.11 28.06 -11.98
N GLY A 411 -3.95 27.80 -12.54
CA GLY A 411 -3.37 28.54 -13.67
C GLY A 411 -3.64 27.91 -15.04
N ASP A 412 -4.34 26.77 -15.07
CA ASP A 412 -4.63 26.02 -16.29
C ASP A 412 -6.04 26.31 -16.80
N GLU A 413 -6.19 26.52 -18.13
CA GLU A 413 -7.49 26.68 -18.79
C GLU A 413 -7.88 25.38 -19.52
N PRO A 414 -8.70 24.55 -18.86
CA PRO A 414 -8.99 23.22 -19.36
C PRO A 414 -9.88 23.20 -20.62
N ALA A 415 -10.58 24.29 -20.93
CA ALA A 415 -11.39 24.40 -22.15
C ALA A 415 -10.53 24.43 -23.43
N TYR A 416 -9.22 24.64 -23.33
CA TYR A 416 -8.34 24.55 -24.50
C TYR A 416 -8.26 23.12 -25.05
N THR A 417 -8.38 22.12 -24.21
CA THR A 417 -8.29 20.70 -24.60
C THR A 417 -9.62 19.96 -24.51
N GLN A 418 -10.46 20.24 -23.51
CA GLN A 418 -11.77 19.60 -23.29
C GLN A 418 -12.94 20.60 -23.32
N PRO A 419 -13.17 21.34 -24.42
CA PRO A 419 -14.15 22.44 -24.45
C PRO A 419 -15.58 21.96 -24.16
N LEU A 420 -16.01 20.83 -24.71
CA LEU A 420 -17.37 20.30 -24.54
C LEU A 420 -17.61 19.80 -23.11
N THR A 421 -16.65 19.17 -22.51
CA THR A 421 -16.73 18.71 -21.11
C THR A 421 -16.84 19.90 -20.18
N TYR A 422 -16.02 20.94 -20.34
CA TYR A 422 -16.05 22.11 -19.49
C TYR A 422 -17.23 23.03 -19.74
N GLU A 423 -17.86 22.97 -20.91
CA GLU A 423 -19.17 23.59 -21.13
C GLU A 423 -20.25 22.96 -20.24
N LYS A 424 -20.30 21.61 -20.18
CA LYS A 424 -21.20 20.89 -19.28
C LYS A 424 -20.89 21.21 -17.81
N ILE A 425 -19.61 21.18 -17.41
CA ILE A 425 -19.19 21.43 -16.00
C ILE A 425 -19.57 22.83 -15.54
N ARG A 426 -19.42 23.86 -16.38
CA ARG A 426 -19.82 25.25 -16.03
C ARG A 426 -21.29 25.37 -15.68
N ASN A 427 -22.15 24.60 -16.34
CA ASN A 427 -23.61 24.59 -16.16
C ASN A 427 -24.06 23.58 -15.10
N HIS A 428 -23.17 22.77 -14.56
CA HIS A 428 -23.48 21.73 -13.60
C HIS A 428 -23.46 22.25 -12.16
N ALA A 429 -24.52 21.95 -11.39
CA ALA A 429 -24.60 22.32 -9.97
C ALA A 429 -23.52 21.63 -9.16
N THR A 430 -23.13 22.21 -8.03
CA THR A 430 -22.15 21.57 -7.14
C THR A 430 -22.78 20.40 -6.38
N VAL A 431 -21.94 19.47 -5.91
CA VAL A 431 -22.40 18.32 -5.09
C VAL A 431 -23.21 18.78 -3.88
N ARG A 432 -22.75 19.84 -3.19
CA ARG A 432 -23.48 20.45 -2.06
C ARG A 432 -24.84 20.98 -2.48
N GLN A 433 -24.93 21.69 -3.62
CA GLN A 433 -26.20 22.22 -4.11
C GLN A 433 -27.19 21.09 -4.42
N LEU A 434 -26.76 20.09 -5.19
CA LEU A 434 -27.58 18.92 -5.53
C LEU A 434 -28.08 18.19 -4.28
N TRP A 435 -27.20 18.03 -3.30
CA TRP A 435 -27.54 17.41 -2.03
C TRP A 435 -28.53 18.25 -1.23
N GLY A 436 -28.31 19.55 -1.11
CA GLY A 436 -29.21 20.48 -0.43
C GLY A 436 -30.62 20.49 -1.03
N GLU A 437 -30.72 20.56 -2.38
CA GLU A 437 -32.01 20.47 -3.10
C GLU A 437 -32.71 19.13 -2.85
N ARG A 438 -31.97 18.03 -2.81
CA ARG A 438 -32.52 16.72 -2.47
C ARG A 438 -33.09 16.71 -1.03
N LEU A 439 -32.36 17.24 -0.06
CA LEU A 439 -32.83 17.30 1.33
C LEU A 439 -34.10 18.17 1.51
N VAL A 440 -34.17 19.26 0.78
CA VAL A 440 -35.37 20.10 0.78
C VAL A 440 -36.57 19.36 0.18
N ARG A 441 -36.38 18.68 -0.95
CA ARG A 441 -37.41 17.86 -1.61
C ARG A 441 -37.87 16.68 -0.74
N GLU A 442 -36.97 16.09 0.05
CA GLU A 442 -37.27 15.02 1.01
C GLU A 442 -37.87 15.54 2.34
N GLY A 443 -37.96 16.85 2.55
CA GLY A 443 -38.45 17.46 3.79
C GLY A 443 -37.51 17.30 5.00
N VAL A 444 -36.21 16.96 4.74
CA VAL A 444 -35.19 16.79 5.78
C VAL A 444 -34.60 18.14 6.21
N ALA A 445 -34.50 19.09 5.29
CA ALA A 445 -34.00 20.44 5.52
C ALA A 445 -34.92 21.49 4.86
N THR A 446 -34.87 22.73 5.34
CA THR A 446 -35.49 23.88 4.67
C THR A 446 -34.47 24.59 3.78
N PRO A 447 -34.90 25.40 2.79
CA PRO A 447 -33.98 26.26 2.04
C PRO A 447 -33.11 27.13 2.94
N ALA A 448 -33.69 27.65 4.03
CA ALA A 448 -32.99 28.47 5.00
C ALA A 448 -31.88 27.73 5.75
N ASP A 449 -32.08 26.43 6.03
CA ASP A 449 -31.05 25.58 6.64
C ASP A 449 -29.86 25.39 5.69
N VAL A 450 -30.13 25.14 4.39
CA VAL A 450 -29.09 24.93 3.36
C VAL A 450 -28.24 26.19 3.16
N GLU A 451 -28.89 27.37 3.04
CA GLU A 451 -28.20 28.66 2.94
C GLU A 451 -27.49 29.04 4.26
N GLY A 452 -28.11 28.68 5.41
CA GLY A 452 -27.55 28.92 6.75
C GLY A 452 -26.20 28.23 6.92
N ALA A 453 -26.09 26.97 6.54
CA ALA A 453 -24.85 26.20 6.60
C ALA A 453 -23.73 26.84 5.77
N GLU A 454 -24.03 27.32 4.57
CA GLU A 454 -23.05 28.03 3.72
C GLU A 454 -22.55 29.33 4.35
N ARG A 455 -23.50 30.15 4.85
CA ARG A 455 -23.18 31.46 5.49
C ARG A 455 -22.33 31.28 6.75
N GLU A 456 -22.64 30.26 7.57
CA GLU A 456 -21.89 29.97 8.79
C GLU A 456 -20.43 29.62 8.48
N VAL A 457 -20.19 28.72 7.53
CA VAL A 457 -18.85 28.33 7.09
C VAL A 457 -18.09 29.55 6.53
N ALA A 458 -18.72 30.33 5.66
CA ALA A 458 -18.06 31.50 5.08
C ALA A 458 -17.66 32.53 6.16
N ALA A 459 -18.54 32.77 7.16
CA ALA A 459 -18.26 33.68 8.28
C ALA A 459 -17.14 33.11 9.18
N GLN A 460 -17.09 31.81 9.41
CA GLN A 460 -16.05 31.18 10.20
C GLN A 460 -14.67 31.31 9.49
N LEU A 461 -14.59 30.97 8.21
CA LEU A 461 -13.36 31.09 7.42
C LEU A 461 -12.84 32.52 7.35
N GLN A 462 -13.75 33.51 7.21
CA GLN A 462 -13.38 34.91 7.21
C GLN A 462 -12.77 35.34 8.56
N ARG A 463 -13.37 34.94 9.70
CA ARG A 463 -12.81 35.23 11.04
C ARG A 463 -11.42 34.63 11.21
N ILE A 464 -11.24 33.35 10.81
CA ILE A 464 -9.96 32.65 10.88
C ILE A 464 -8.91 33.37 10.02
N TYR A 465 -9.29 33.79 8.82
CA TYR A 465 -8.39 34.49 7.91
C TYR A 465 -7.91 35.85 8.46
N GLU A 466 -8.84 36.65 9.05
CA GLU A 466 -8.46 37.94 9.66
C GLU A 466 -7.53 37.72 10.88
N ALA A 467 -7.80 36.66 11.66
CA ALA A 467 -6.92 36.31 12.78
C ALA A 467 -5.51 35.87 12.28
N ALA A 468 -5.45 35.06 11.22
CA ALA A 468 -4.20 34.62 10.64
C ALA A 468 -3.34 35.76 10.06
N LYS A 469 -3.98 36.82 9.53
CA LYS A 469 -3.24 38.02 9.02
C LYS A 469 -2.41 38.72 10.08
N VAL A 470 -2.91 38.76 11.30
CA VAL A 470 -2.30 39.51 12.41
C VAL A 470 -1.49 38.64 13.35
N ALA A 471 -1.53 37.31 13.16
CA ALA A 471 -0.73 36.37 13.94
C ALA A 471 0.77 36.65 13.76
N PRO A 472 1.58 36.61 14.84
CA PRO A 472 3.01 36.78 14.73
C PRO A 472 3.61 35.67 13.86
N VAL A 473 4.54 36.02 12.99
CA VAL A 473 5.35 35.05 12.25
C VAL A 473 6.40 34.49 13.20
N ALA A 474 6.39 33.20 13.45
CA ALA A 474 7.46 32.60 14.20
C ALA A 474 8.77 32.77 13.43
N ALA A 475 9.78 33.39 14.06
CA ALA A 475 11.10 33.50 13.50
C ALA A 475 11.79 32.13 13.66
N HIS A 476 11.86 31.35 12.59
CA HIS A 476 12.62 30.11 12.59
C HIS A 476 13.99 30.38 11.94
N GLY A 477 15.02 30.19 12.73
CA GLY A 477 16.39 30.14 12.24
C GLY A 477 16.60 28.81 11.49
N TRP A 478 17.39 28.83 10.46
CA TRP A 478 17.95 27.63 9.84
C TRP A 478 18.96 27.03 10.82
N GLU A 479 18.53 26.10 11.66
CA GLU A 479 19.46 25.31 12.46
C GLU A 479 20.06 24.25 11.54
N GLN A 480 21.36 24.33 11.30
CA GLN A 480 22.09 23.25 10.66
C GLN A 480 22.02 22.03 11.53
N PHE A 481 21.49 20.92 11.00
CA PHE A 481 21.51 19.65 11.70
C PHE A 481 22.91 19.04 11.66
N GLU A 482 23.78 19.52 12.50
CA GLU A 482 24.94 18.75 12.93
C GLU A 482 24.54 17.93 14.15
N GLU A 483 23.97 16.77 13.96
CA GLU A 483 23.96 15.77 15.00
C GLU A 483 25.35 15.14 15.08
N PRO A 484 26.10 15.36 16.18
CA PRO A 484 27.36 14.67 16.34
C PRO A 484 27.10 13.16 16.35
N MET A 485 27.84 12.43 15.52
CA MET A 485 27.76 10.96 15.51
C MET A 485 28.17 10.44 16.88
N THR A 486 27.21 9.94 17.64
CA THR A 486 27.48 9.29 18.91
C THR A 486 28.29 8.02 18.66
N PRO A 487 29.46 7.84 19.27
CA PRO A 487 30.21 6.60 19.14
C PRO A 487 29.33 5.40 19.58
N VAL A 488 29.29 4.36 18.78
CA VAL A 488 28.57 3.11 19.08
C VAL A 488 29.60 2.03 19.34
N VAL A 489 29.48 1.35 20.46
CA VAL A 489 30.24 0.15 20.75
C VAL A 489 29.64 -0.99 19.93
N THR A 490 30.43 -1.53 19.03
CA THR A 490 29.98 -2.57 18.10
C THR A 490 30.60 -3.94 18.38
N SER A 491 31.63 -3.99 19.26
CA SER A 491 32.20 -5.25 19.71
C SER A 491 31.21 -6.05 20.56
N VAL A 492 31.37 -7.36 20.58
CA VAL A 492 30.52 -8.29 21.32
C VAL A 492 31.43 -9.23 22.14
N ARG A 493 31.14 -9.41 23.40
CA ARG A 493 31.92 -10.31 24.27
C ARG A 493 32.02 -11.70 23.68
N SER A 494 33.21 -12.31 23.77
CA SER A 494 33.50 -13.62 23.18
C SER A 494 32.55 -14.73 23.69
N ASP A 495 32.18 -14.70 25.00
CA ASP A 495 31.24 -15.67 25.57
C ASP A 495 29.85 -15.58 24.94
N LEU A 496 29.35 -14.37 24.65
CA LEU A 496 28.08 -14.16 23.94
C LEU A 496 28.20 -14.63 22.47
N LEU A 497 29.31 -14.33 21.78
CA LEU A 497 29.52 -14.80 20.39
C LEU A 497 29.48 -16.32 20.31
N LEU A 498 30.13 -17.03 21.26
CA LEU A 498 30.09 -18.49 21.32
C LEU A 498 28.67 -19.02 21.58
N THR A 499 27.96 -18.39 22.52
CA THR A 499 26.60 -18.79 22.88
C THR A 499 25.64 -18.63 21.69
N VAL A 500 25.65 -17.47 21.04
CA VAL A 500 24.77 -17.23 19.87
C VAL A 500 25.17 -18.08 18.67
N ASN A 501 26.46 -18.35 18.47
CA ASN A 501 26.92 -19.25 17.43
C ASN A 501 26.38 -20.67 17.60
N GLU A 502 26.40 -21.20 18.83
CA GLU A 502 25.84 -22.52 19.11
C GLU A 502 24.32 -22.55 18.90
N ALA A 503 23.61 -21.50 19.28
CA ALA A 503 22.18 -21.36 19.04
C ALA A 503 21.83 -21.36 17.54
N LEU A 504 22.66 -20.71 16.71
CA LEU A 504 22.51 -20.70 15.25
C LEU A 504 22.69 -22.07 14.59
N LEU A 505 23.42 -22.99 15.25
CA LEU A 505 23.76 -24.32 14.78
C LEU A 505 22.94 -25.43 15.47
N THR A 506 21.89 -25.04 16.17
CA THR A 506 20.98 -25.95 16.89
C THR A 506 19.59 -25.94 16.28
N TRP A 507 19.01 -27.10 16.13
CA TRP A 507 17.64 -27.34 15.67
C TRP A 507 17.00 -28.51 16.43
N PRO A 508 15.66 -28.67 16.41
CA PRO A 508 14.98 -29.75 17.12
C PRO A 508 15.40 -31.14 16.64
N ASP A 509 15.43 -32.16 17.54
CA ASP A 509 15.84 -33.54 17.23
C ASP A 509 15.04 -34.19 16.07
N HIS A 510 13.78 -33.78 15.92
CA HIS A 510 12.91 -34.30 14.83
C HIS A 510 13.11 -33.60 13.50
N PHE A 511 13.89 -32.52 13.43
CA PHE A 511 14.16 -31.73 12.24
C PHE A 511 15.45 -32.19 11.58
N THR A 512 15.41 -32.49 10.28
CA THR A 512 16.54 -33.01 9.53
C THR A 512 16.91 -32.05 8.38
N PRO A 513 17.87 -31.12 8.58
CA PRO A 513 18.33 -30.27 7.48
C PRO A 513 19.08 -31.07 6.41
N HIS A 514 19.27 -30.48 5.23
CA HIS A 514 20.00 -31.14 4.14
C HIS A 514 21.45 -31.48 4.55
N PRO A 515 21.92 -32.74 4.41
CA PRO A 515 23.21 -33.16 4.97
C PRO A 515 24.45 -32.40 4.48
N ARG A 516 24.42 -31.90 3.23
CA ARG A 516 25.50 -31.04 2.71
C ARG A 516 25.52 -29.68 3.39
N LEU A 517 24.34 -29.13 3.72
CA LEU A 517 24.22 -27.86 4.44
C LEU A 517 24.71 -28.02 5.88
N VAL A 518 24.33 -29.11 6.56
CA VAL A 518 24.85 -29.42 7.92
C VAL A 518 26.38 -29.40 7.94
N LYS A 519 27.02 -30.08 7.01
CA LYS A 519 28.52 -30.08 6.91
C LYS A 519 29.10 -28.66 6.70
N GLN A 520 28.39 -27.80 6.00
CA GLN A 520 28.80 -26.40 5.81
C GLN A 520 28.60 -25.57 7.10
N LEU A 521 27.50 -25.78 7.81
CA LEU A 521 27.19 -25.10 9.06
C LEU A 521 28.12 -25.58 10.21
N ASP A 522 28.42 -26.86 10.31
CA ASP A 522 29.31 -27.40 11.35
C ASP A 522 30.70 -26.76 11.31
N ARG A 523 31.21 -26.38 10.14
CA ARG A 523 32.47 -25.61 10.03
C ARG A 523 32.43 -24.30 10.81
N ARG A 524 31.24 -23.69 11.02
CA ARG A 524 31.09 -22.47 11.80
C ARG A 524 31.40 -22.68 13.29
N ARG A 525 31.31 -23.92 13.83
CA ARG A 525 31.78 -24.25 15.19
C ARG A 525 33.29 -24.21 15.27
N GLU A 526 33.96 -24.88 14.28
CA GLU A 526 35.41 -25.05 14.27
C GLU A 526 36.16 -23.71 14.19
N VAL A 527 35.61 -22.72 13.45
CA VAL A 527 36.30 -21.45 13.18
C VAL A 527 36.21 -20.45 14.34
N MET A 528 35.36 -20.67 15.32
CA MET A 528 35.31 -19.81 16.51
C MET A 528 36.52 -19.95 17.41
N ASP A 529 37.17 -21.13 17.38
CA ASP A 529 38.37 -21.43 18.15
C ASP A 529 39.68 -21.30 17.33
N ALA A 530 39.55 -21.08 16.01
CA ALA A 530 40.70 -21.11 15.09
C ALA A 530 41.24 -19.69 14.79
N VAL A 531 42.45 -19.67 14.24
CA VAL A 531 43.15 -18.46 13.79
C VAL A 531 42.57 -17.93 12.47
N GLY A 532 41.26 -17.69 12.43
CA GLY A 532 40.54 -17.16 11.26
C GLY A 532 39.55 -18.17 10.68
N GLY A 533 38.63 -17.69 9.81
CA GLY A 533 37.69 -18.56 9.11
C GLY A 533 36.25 -18.08 9.15
N ILE A 534 35.95 -16.94 9.80
CA ILE A 534 34.60 -16.32 9.75
C ILE A 534 34.40 -15.68 8.39
N ASP A 535 33.53 -16.27 7.58
CA ASP A 535 33.11 -15.74 6.29
C ASP A 535 31.99 -14.68 6.42
N TRP A 536 31.60 -14.06 5.32
CA TRP A 536 30.60 -13.00 5.30
C TRP A 536 29.22 -13.46 5.79
N GLY A 537 28.76 -14.65 5.37
CA GLY A 537 27.47 -15.18 5.80
C GLY A 537 27.45 -15.56 7.28
N HIS A 538 28.58 -16.00 7.81
CA HIS A 538 28.73 -16.29 9.23
C HIS A 538 28.78 -14.99 10.06
N ALA A 539 29.56 -14.00 9.63
CA ALA A 539 29.64 -12.70 10.29
C ALA A 539 28.25 -12.00 10.31
N GLU A 540 27.47 -12.09 9.23
CA GLU A 540 26.10 -11.60 9.16
C GLU A 540 25.20 -12.29 10.20
N ALA A 541 25.25 -13.62 10.27
CA ALA A 541 24.46 -14.39 11.22
C ALA A 541 24.81 -14.04 12.68
N LEU A 542 26.11 -13.90 13.00
CA LEU A 542 26.58 -13.46 14.32
C LEU A 542 26.15 -12.00 14.64
N ALA A 543 26.20 -11.11 13.64
CA ALA A 543 25.72 -9.74 13.81
C ALA A 543 24.23 -9.73 14.16
N PHE A 544 23.41 -10.43 13.38
CA PHE A 544 21.96 -10.50 13.63
C PHE A 544 21.65 -11.14 14.99
N ALA A 545 22.27 -12.26 15.32
CA ALA A 545 22.05 -12.92 16.59
C ALA A 545 22.43 -12.05 17.79
N SER A 546 23.55 -11.31 17.70
CA SER A 546 23.97 -10.39 18.75
C SER A 546 23.11 -9.13 18.86
N ILE A 547 22.59 -8.61 17.74
CA ILE A 547 21.64 -7.49 17.71
C ILE A 547 20.33 -7.89 18.39
N LEU A 548 19.82 -9.08 18.09
CA LEU A 548 18.62 -9.64 18.74
C LEU A 548 18.84 -9.83 20.24
N ALA A 549 20.00 -10.38 20.65
CA ALA A 549 20.35 -10.57 22.06
C ALA A 549 20.44 -9.24 22.82
N ASP A 550 20.82 -8.16 22.15
CA ASP A 550 20.87 -6.80 22.69
C ASP A 550 19.50 -6.07 22.63
N GLY A 551 18.42 -6.73 22.21
CA GLY A 551 17.05 -6.24 22.31
C GLY A 551 16.53 -5.48 21.09
N VAL A 552 17.20 -5.54 19.93
CA VAL A 552 16.75 -4.89 18.69
C VAL A 552 16.16 -5.91 17.74
N SER A 553 14.92 -5.70 17.33
CA SER A 553 14.26 -6.52 16.31
C SER A 553 14.86 -6.30 14.92
N ILE A 554 14.79 -7.32 14.08
CA ILE A 554 15.32 -7.29 12.70
C ILE A 554 14.24 -7.71 11.71
N ARG A 555 14.10 -6.94 10.63
CA ARG A 555 13.31 -7.31 9.46
C ARG A 555 14.19 -7.27 8.22
N LEU A 556 14.32 -8.42 7.54
CA LEU A 556 15.08 -8.56 6.31
C LEU A 556 14.17 -9.10 5.20
N THR A 557 14.11 -8.41 4.07
CA THR A 557 13.39 -8.85 2.89
C THR A 557 14.22 -8.67 1.63
N GLY A 558 13.83 -9.34 0.57
CA GLY A 558 14.48 -9.30 -0.74
C GLY A 558 14.25 -10.59 -1.51
N GLN A 559 14.55 -10.56 -2.78
CA GLN A 559 14.46 -11.77 -3.63
C GLN A 559 15.47 -12.80 -3.14
N ASP A 560 14.99 -14.02 -2.83
CA ASP A 560 15.82 -15.14 -2.32
C ASP A 560 16.52 -14.86 -0.97
N ALA A 561 16.08 -13.86 -0.19
CA ALA A 561 16.75 -13.42 1.04
C ALA A 561 16.85 -14.51 2.12
N GLU A 562 15.88 -15.43 2.22
CA GLU A 562 15.92 -16.53 3.20
C GLU A 562 17.17 -17.40 3.07
N ARG A 563 17.66 -17.62 1.83
CA ARG A 563 18.89 -18.37 1.53
C ARG A 563 20.08 -17.45 1.25
N GLY A 564 19.80 -16.27 0.70
CA GLY A 564 20.74 -15.38 0.02
C GLY A 564 20.96 -15.83 -1.44
N THR A 565 20.97 -14.88 -2.39
CA THR A 565 21.15 -15.14 -3.83
C THR A 565 22.36 -16.01 -4.10
N PHE A 566 23.47 -15.79 -3.40
CA PHE A 566 24.72 -16.52 -3.56
C PHE A 566 24.87 -17.73 -2.61
N SER A 567 23.74 -18.21 -2.01
CA SER A 567 23.75 -19.35 -1.06
C SER A 567 24.71 -19.13 0.12
N HIS A 568 24.76 -17.92 0.65
CA HIS A 568 25.68 -17.50 1.71
C HIS A 568 25.02 -17.41 3.08
N ARG A 569 23.72 -17.09 3.15
CA ARG A 569 22.98 -16.80 4.39
C ARG A 569 22.41 -18.05 5.05
N HIS A 570 21.53 -18.76 4.36
CA HIS A 570 20.79 -19.93 4.90
C HIS A 570 20.11 -19.63 6.26
N ALA A 571 19.42 -18.50 6.39
CA ALA A 571 18.75 -18.12 7.62
C ALA A 571 17.50 -18.98 7.91
N VAL A 572 16.91 -19.57 6.87
CA VAL A 572 15.77 -20.49 6.98
C VAL A 572 16.21 -21.87 6.49
N LEU A 573 16.22 -22.83 7.41
CA LEU A 573 16.51 -24.24 7.11
C LEU A 573 15.22 -24.96 6.70
N ARG A 574 15.36 -26.02 5.89
CA ARG A 574 14.23 -26.86 5.48
C ARG A 574 14.47 -28.31 5.89
N ASP A 575 13.49 -28.95 6.49
CA ASP A 575 13.50 -30.37 6.80
C ASP A 575 13.36 -31.18 5.49
N VAL A 576 14.29 -32.09 5.22
CA VAL A 576 14.32 -32.86 3.97
C VAL A 576 13.21 -33.89 3.85
N ARG A 577 12.52 -34.22 4.95
CA ARG A 577 11.43 -35.22 5.00
C ARG A 577 10.05 -34.59 4.96
N THR A 578 9.89 -33.45 5.67
CA THR A 578 8.57 -32.81 5.88
C THR A 578 8.40 -31.52 5.10
N GLY A 579 9.52 -30.89 4.63
CA GLY A 579 9.51 -29.56 4.03
C GLY A 579 9.30 -28.41 5.04
N GLN A 580 9.12 -28.70 6.31
CA GLN A 580 8.96 -27.67 7.34
C GLN A 580 10.19 -26.78 7.44
N SER A 581 10.00 -25.53 7.84
CA SER A 581 11.06 -24.54 8.01
C SER A 581 11.43 -24.36 9.47
N TRP A 582 12.72 -24.08 9.70
CA TRP A 582 13.30 -23.71 10.98
C TRP A 582 14.20 -22.49 10.77
N THR A 583 13.99 -21.45 11.56
CA THR A 583 14.79 -20.22 11.53
C THR A 583 15.55 -20.05 12.83
N PRO A 584 16.84 -20.45 12.90
CA PRO A 584 17.60 -20.42 14.16
C PRO A 584 17.60 -19.06 14.88
N LEU A 585 17.65 -17.96 14.13
CA LEU A 585 17.61 -16.59 14.66
C LEU A 585 16.34 -16.26 15.43
N GLN A 586 15.25 -16.99 15.23
CA GLN A 586 14.00 -16.84 16.00
C GLN A 586 14.04 -17.55 17.35
N HIS A 587 15.11 -18.30 17.62
CA HIS A 587 15.26 -19.14 18.81
C HIS A 587 16.48 -18.80 19.64
N ILE A 588 16.98 -17.55 19.55
CA ILE A 588 18.04 -17.04 20.42
C ILE A 588 17.47 -16.89 21.83
N ALA A 589 18.04 -17.63 22.77
CA ALA A 589 17.54 -17.67 24.15
C ALA A 589 17.65 -16.30 24.85
N GLY A 590 16.63 -15.95 25.62
CA GLY A 590 16.64 -14.74 26.46
C GLY A 590 16.35 -13.43 25.73
N THR A 591 15.96 -13.47 24.44
CA THR A 591 15.58 -12.27 23.68
C THR A 591 14.06 -12.12 23.57
N ALA A 592 13.57 -10.90 23.71
CA ALA A 592 12.21 -10.50 23.39
C ALA A 592 12.08 -9.91 21.97
N SER A 593 13.18 -9.85 21.22
CA SER A 593 13.24 -9.24 19.89
C SER A 593 12.83 -10.24 18.81
N ALA A 594 12.17 -9.75 17.74
CA ALA A 594 11.78 -10.57 16.61
C ALA A 594 12.82 -10.56 15.49
N PHE A 595 13.00 -11.71 14.85
CA PHE A 595 13.66 -11.84 13.56
C PHE A 595 12.65 -12.19 12.49
N GLU A 596 12.34 -11.23 11.63
CA GLU A 596 11.48 -11.43 10.47
C GLU A 596 12.34 -11.52 9.21
N ILE A 597 12.18 -12.60 8.45
CA ILE A 597 12.84 -12.76 7.15
C ILE A 597 11.86 -13.32 6.12
N TYR A 598 11.82 -12.71 4.93
CA TYR A 598 10.92 -13.12 3.87
C TYR A 598 11.56 -12.98 2.49
N ASN A 599 11.37 -13.99 1.65
CA ASN A 599 11.59 -13.82 0.22
C ASN A 599 10.52 -12.85 -0.32
N SER A 600 10.94 -11.80 -1.00
CA SER A 600 10.04 -10.86 -1.65
C SER A 600 9.57 -11.37 -3.02
N PRO A 601 8.47 -10.84 -3.58
CA PRO A 601 8.19 -10.99 -5.01
C PRO A 601 9.25 -10.27 -5.83
N LEU A 602 9.29 -10.53 -7.14
CA LEU A 602 10.14 -9.83 -8.10
C LEU A 602 9.57 -8.42 -8.36
N SER A 603 9.84 -7.52 -7.43
CA SER A 603 9.44 -6.12 -7.47
C SER A 603 10.41 -5.33 -6.59
N GLU A 604 11.21 -4.48 -7.18
CA GLU A 604 12.14 -3.62 -6.45
C GLU A 604 11.41 -2.39 -5.92
N THR A 605 10.57 -1.74 -6.74
CA THR A 605 9.93 -0.46 -6.39
C THR A 605 8.95 -0.63 -5.23
N ALA A 606 7.97 -1.52 -5.35
CA ALA A 606 6.96 -1.68 -4.29
C ALA A 606 7.56 -2.28 -3.02
N VAL A 607 8.49 -3.23 -3.13
CA VAL A 607 9.11 -3.85 -1.95
C VAL A 607 9.98 -2.84 -1.21
N MET A 608 10.83 -2.08 -1.91
CA MET A 608 11.63 -1.03 -1.26
C MET A 608 10.76 0.06 -0.64
N GLY A 609 9.68 0.47 -1.34
CA GLY A 609 8.71 1.43 -0.79
C GLY A 609 8.03 0.93 0.48
N PHE A 610 7.68 -0.35 0.52
CA PHE A 610 7.12 -1.00 1.71
C PHE A 610 8.11 -1.00 2.87
N GLU A 611 9.35 -1.44 2.64
CA GLU A 611 10.37 -1.50 3.69
C GLU A 611 10.78 -0.09 4.17
N TYR A 612 10.77 0.91 3.29
CA TYR A 612 10.92 2.30 3.69
C TYR A 612 9.80 2.72 4.67
N GLY A 613 8.53 2.52 4.28
CA GLY A 613 7.39 2.85 5.14
C GLY A 613 7.42 2.11 6.47
N PHE A 614 7.83 0.83 6.47
CA PHE A 614 8.03 0.04 7.68
C PHE A 614 9.12 0.64 8.57
N SER A 615 10.28 1.00 8.01
CA SER A 615 11.42 1.54 8.75
C SER A 615 11.12 2.90 9.40
N VAL A 616 10.30 3.74 8.76
CA VAL A 616 9.85 5.03 9.31
C VAL A 616 8.93 4.81 10.53
N ALA A 617 8.04 3.82 10.46
CA ALA A 617 7.07 3.54 11.51
C ALA A 617 7.60 2.64 12.65
N ALA A 618 8.70 1.92 12.42
CA ALA A 618 9.37 1.05 13.41
C ALA A 618 10.84 1.45 13.58
N PRO A 619 11.11 2.62 14.17
CA PRO A 619 12.48 3.14 14.32
C PRO A 619 13.37 2.30 15.27
N ASP A 620 12.78 1.42 16.06
CA ASP A 620 13.43 0.47 16.97
C ASP A 620 13.80 -0.87 16.30
N THR A 621 13.53 -1.02 15.02
CA THR A 621 13.78 -2.22 14.22
C THR A 621 14.87 -1.96 13.18
N LEU A 622 15.85 -2.86 13.10
CA LEU A 622 16.80 -2.88 11.98
C LEU A 622 16.08 -3.46 10.74
N THR A 623 15.68 -2.59 9.83
CA THR A 623 15.00 -2.96 8.60
C THR A 623 15.99 -3.02 7.44
N LEU A 624 16.03 -4.15 6.70
CA LEU A 624 16.94 -4.37 5.59
C LEU A 624 16.17 -4.83 4.35
N TRP A 625 16.55 -4.28 3.20
CA TRP A 625 16.14 -4.77 1.89
C TRP A 625 17.36 -5.20 1.10
N GLU A 626 17.35 -6.44 0.57
CA GLU A 626 18.44 -7.00 -0.25
C GLU A 626 18.03 -7.05 -1.71
N ALA A 627 18.78 -6.40 -2.57
CA ALA A 627 18.68 -6.59 -4.01
C ALA A 627 19.23 -7.96 -4.41
N GLN A 628 18.65 -8.62 -5.40
CA GLN A 628 19.21 -9.87 -5.93
C GLN A 628 20.60 -9.64 -6.53
N PHE A 629 20.75 -8.56 -7.29
CA PHE A 629 22.01 -7.92 -7.68
C PHE A 629 21.87 -6.43 -7.47
N GLY A 630 22.90 -5.76 -7.03
CA GLY A 630 22.85 -4.34 -6.73
C GLY A 630 22.50 -3.45 -7.93
N ASP A 631 22.78 -3.91 -9.15
CA ASP A 631 22.41 -3.20 -10.38
C ASP A 631 20.88 -3.01 -10.50
N PHE A 632 20.08 -3.97 -10.02
CA PHE A 632 18.61 -3.90 -10.10
C PHE A 632 17.99 -2.83 -9.18
N VAL A 633 18.77 -2.23 -8.29
CA VAL A 633 18.29 -1.16 -7.41
C VAL A 633 17.75 0.05 -8.18
N ASN A 634 18.18 0.25 -9.43
CA ASN A 634 17.72 1.34 -10.29
C ASN A 634 16.22 1.24 -10.67
N VAL A 635 15.61 0.06 -10.58
CA VAL A 635 14.16 -0.10 -10.77
C VAL A 635 13.38 0.60 -9.66
N ALA A 636 13.95 0.70 -8.46
CA ALA A 636 13.37 1.41 -7.32
C ALA A 636 13.88 2.87 -7.18
N GLN A 637 14.46 3.45 -8.23
CA GLN A 637 15.03 4.80 -8.17
C GLN A 637 14.05 5.87 -7.68
N PRO A 638 12.74 5.85 -8.01
CA PRO A 638 11.78 6.82 -7.45
C PRO A 638 11.69 6.79 -5.92
N ILE A 639 11.82 5.61 -5.31
CA ILE A 639 11.82 5.48 -3.84
C ILE A 639 13.12 6.06 -3.26
N ILE A 640 14.25 5.79 -3.92
CA ILE A 640 15.54 6.34 -3.50
C ILE A 640 15.51 7.87 -3.56
N ASP A 641 15.16 8.45 -4.72
CA ASP A 641 15.27 9.89 -4.96
C ASP A 641 14.22 10.69 -4.17
N GLN A 642 13.00 10.16 -4.02
CA GLN A 642 11.89 10.94 -3.48
C GLN A 642 11.65 10.71 -1.99
N PHE A 643 12.07 9.55 -1.46
CA PHE A 643 11.89 9.19 -0.06
C PHE A 643 13.23 9.08 0.67
N LEU A 644 14.06 8.08 0.38
CA LEU A 644 15.29 7.80 1.13
C LEU A 644 16.27 8.98 1.21
N THR A 645 16.42 9.73 0.11
CA THR A 645 17.38 10.83 0.05
C THR A 645 16.83 12.17 0.52
N ALA A 646 15.50 12.34 0.45
CA ALA A 646 14.87 13.66 0.54
C ALA A 646 13.83 13.81 1.66
N ASP A 647 13.41 12.71 2.30
CA ASP A 647 12.34 12.65 3.30
C ASP A 647 12.60 13.60 4.49
N ARG A 648 13.80 13.60 5.01
CA ARG A 648 14.19 14.46 6.12
C ARG A 648 14.11 15.94 5.74
N ALA A 649 14.70 16.32 4.63
CA ALA A 649 14.72 17.71 4.17
C ALA A 649 13.32 18.23 3.80
N LYS A 650 12.47 17.36 3.22
CA LYS A 650 11.11 17.71 2.80
C LYS A 650 10.08 17.61 3.92
N TRP A 651 10.14 16.57 4.73
CA TRP A 651 9.04 16.18 5.63
C TRP A 651 9.45 15.96 7.08
N GLY A 652 10.74 16.10 7.41
CA GLY A 652 11.25 15.82 8.75
C GLY A 652 11.14 14.34 9.15
N GLN A 653 11.10 13.42 8.18
CA GLN A 653 11.04 11.97 8.43
C GLN A 653 12.46 11.37 8.44
N ASP A 654 12.68 10.38 9.29
CA ASP A 654 13.93 9.66 9.37
C ASP A 654 13.69 8.16 9.11
N SER A 655 14.39 7.61 8.11
CA SER A 655 14.44 6.18 7.82
C SER A 655 15.77 5.58 8.28
N GLY A 656 15.73 4.38 8.84
CA GLY A 656 16.91 3.58 9.14
C GLY A 656 17.13 2.43 8.16
N LEU A 657 16.47 2.42 7.02
CA LEU A 657 16.51 1.33 6.04
C LEU A 657 17.93 1.05 5.56
N VAL A 658 18.30 -0.23 5.57
CA VAL A 658 19.57 -0.72 5.01
C VAL A 658 19.32 -1.30 3.63
N LEU A 659 20.05 -0.84 2.64
CA LEU A 659 20.08 -1.43 1.30
C LEU A 659 21.31 -2.35 1.19
N LEU A 660 21.10 -3.64 1.02
CA LEU A 660 22.13 -4.63 0.78
C LEU A 660 22.28 -4.84 -0.74
N LEU A 661 23.39 -4.37 -1.31
CA LEU A 661 23.57 -4.31 -2.76
C LEU A 661 24.79 -5.15 -3.19
N PRO A 662 24.59 -6.40 -3.68
CA PRO A 662 25.67 -7.20 -4.26
C PRO A 662 26.35 -6.45 -5.40
N HIS A 663 27.67 -6.23 -5.29
CA HIS A 663 28.49 -5.42 -6.18
C HIS A 663 29.84 -6.06 -6.42
N GLY A 664 30.32 -5.97 -7.65
CA GLY A 664 31.64 -6.47 -8.05
C GLY A 664 31.69 -6.81 -9.54
N PHE A 665 32.80 -6.45 -10.19
CA PHE A 665 33.05 -6.74 -11.60
C PHE A 665 33.72 -8.11 -11.75
N GLU A 666 32.92 -9.17 -11.79
CA GLU A 666 33.37 -10.57 -11.66
C GLU A 666 32.98 -11.46 -12.85
N GLY A 667 32.81 -10.85 -14.03
CA GLY A 667 32.59 -11.59 -15.28
C GLY A 667 31.15 -12.10 -15.50
N GLN A 668 30.17 -11.63 -14.72
CA GLN A 668 28.77 -12.05 -14.84
C GLN A 668 27.91 -11.16 -15.77
N GLY A 669 28.55 -10.27 -16.53
CA GLY A 669 27.88 -9.34 -17.42
C GLY A 669 27.60 -7.99 -16.79
N PRO A 670 27.16 -6.98 -17.59
CA PRO A 670 27.05 -5.60 -17.14
C PRO A 670 25.95 -5.40 -16.08
N GLU A 671 24.80 -6.08 -16.20
CA GLU A 671 23.65 -5.92 -15.31
C GLU A 671 23.79 -6.64 -13.96
N HIS A 672 24.89 -7.36 -13.77
CA HIS A 672 25.18 -8.14 -12.56
C HIS A 672 26.46 -7.67 -11.87
N SER A 673 27.03 -6.56 -12.29
CA SER A 673 28.34 -6.09 -11.82
C SER A 673 28.23 -4.91 -10.88
N SER A 674 27.69 -3.76 -11.31
CA SER A 674 27.73 -2.54 -10.54
C SER A 674 26.38 -2.18 -9.91
N ALA A 675 26.37 -1.96 -8.60
CA ALA A 675 25.27 -1.31 -7.90
C ALA A 675 25.24 0.22 -8.10
N ARG A 676 26.14 0.75 -8.94
CA ARG A 676 26.25 2.18 -9.23
C ARG A 676 26.53 3.01 -7.98
N LEU A 677 27.61 2.68 -7.29
CA LEU A 677 28.08 3.39 -6.10
C LEU A 677 28.11 4.90 -6.33
N GLU A 678 28.57 5.33 -7.50
CA GLU A 678 28.66 6.74 -7.93
C GLU A 678 27.32 7.49 -7.88
N ARG A 679 26.17 6.82 -8.11
CA ARG A 679 24.84 7.45 -7.97
C ARG A 679 24.54 7.80 -6.53
N PHE A 680 24.82 6.89 -5.61
CA PHE A 680 24.59 7.12 -4.18
C PHE A 680 25.52 8.22 -3.64
N LEU A 681 26.77 8.25 -4.12
CA LEU A 681 27.71 9.31 -3.75
C LEU A 681 27.27 10.69 -4.23
N GLN A 682 26.65 10.79 -5.42
CA GLN A 682 26.06 12.02 -5.90
C GLN A 682 24.82 12.46 -5.09
N LEU A 683 24.02 11.50 -4.64
CA LEU A 683 22.81 11.75 -3.85
C LEU A 683 23.12 12.07 -2.37
N ALA A 684 24.30 11.71 -1.89
CA ALA A 684 24.71 11.95 -0.52
C ALA A 684 25.01 13.43 -0.30
N ALA A 685 24.15 14.08 0.49
CA ALA A 685 24.27 15.48 0.85
C ALA A 685 23.68 15.72 2.24
N GLU A 686 24.22 16.69 2.99
CA GLU A 686 23.66 17.13 4.27
C GLU A 686 23.39 15.97 5.27
N GLN A 687 24.25 14.95 5.24
CA GLN A 687 24.14 13.75 6.09
C GLN A 687 22.81 12.98 5.91
N ASN A 688 22.21 13.00 4.72
CA ASN A 688 20.93 12.34 4.43
C ASN A 688 21.04 10.82 4.40
N MET A 689 22.23 10.25 4.09
CA MET A 689 22.46 8.80 4.03
C MET A 689 23.89 8.44 4.40
N ARG A 690 24.10 7.15 4.67
CA ARG A 690 25.42 6.53 4.87
C ARG A 690 25.69 5.58 3.72
N ILE A 691 26.92 5.58 3.22
CA ILE A 691 27.34 4.68 2.14
C ILE A 691 28.58 3.94 2.62
N ALA A 692 28.56 2.61 2.56
CA ALA A 692 29.67 1.79 3.02
C ALA A 692 29.97 0.65 2.04
N TYR A 693 31.28 0.33 1.93
CA TYR A 693 31.78 -0.81 1.17
C TYR A 693 32.75 -1.60 2.07
N PRO A 694 32.24 -2.46 2.95
CA PRO A 694 33.08 -3.24 3.86
C PRO A 694 34.01 -4.18 3.09
N SER A 695 35.30 -4.23 3.46
CA SER A 695 36.32 -5.04 2.80
C SER A 695 36.54 -6.42 3.43
N ASN A 696 36.01 -6.66 4.63
CA ASN A 696 36.10 -7.94 5.33
C ASN A 696 34.86 -8.23 6.20
N PRO A 697 34.63 -9.48 6.59
CA PRO A 697 33.48 -9.90 7.38
C PRO A 697 33.34 -9.18 8.72
N ALA A 698 34.43 -8.86 9.41
CA ALA A 698 34.37 -8.13 10.68
C ALA A 698 33.83 -6.71 10.50
N GLN A 699 34.23 -6.00 9.45
CA GLN A 699 33.69 -4.67 9.18
C GLN A 699 32.21 -4.73 8.78
N TYR A 700 31.79 -5.78 8.07
CA TYR A 700 30.37 -6.02 7.79
C TYR A 700 29.57 -6.28 9.08
N PHE A 701 30.08 -7.13 9.97
CA PHE A 701 29.51 -7.33 11.30
C PHE A 701 29.36 -6.02 12.07
N HIS A 702 30.41 -5.21 12.15
CA HIS A 702 30.42 -3.97 12.91
C HIS A 702 29.51 -2.89 12.31
N VAL A 703 29.42 -2.77 10.98
CA VAL A 703 28.56 -1.75 10.36
C VAL A 703 27.07 -2.07 10.56
N LEU A 704 26.67 -3.35 10.53
CA LEU A 704 25.31 -3.76 10.84
C LEU A 704 24.91 -3.44 12.28
N ARG A 705 25.79 -3.76 13.23
CA ARG A 705 25.59 -3.43 14.64
C ARG A 705 25.55 -1.91 14.86
N ARG A 706 26.47 -1.18 14.23
CA ARG A 706 26.48 0.30 14.28
C ARG A 706 25.14 0.86 13.79
N GLN A 707 24.61 0.38 12.67
CA GLN A 707 23.35 0.86 12.13
C GLN A 707 22.17 0.55 13.08
N ALA A 708 22.16 -0.62 13.72
CA ALA A 708 21.14 -1.03 14.66
C ALA A 708 21.07 -0.14 15.91
N PHE A 709 22.23 0.31 16.42
CA PHE A 709 22.33 1.05 17.69
C PHE A 709 22.56 2.57 17.52
N GLN A 710 22.76 3.06 16.29
CA GLN A 710 22.92 4.49 16.05
C GLN A 710 21.60 5.22 16.31
N LYS A 711 21.62 6.22 17.19
CA LYS A 711 20.43 7.03 17.51
C LYS A 711 19.97 7.88 16.34
N SER A 712 20.90 8.48 15.62
CA SER A 712 20.60 9.23 14.39
C SER A 712 20.23 8.27 13.28
N ARG A 713 18.94 8.19 12.96
CA ARG A 713 18.45 7.30 11.89
C ARG A 713 18.77 7.89 10.53
N ARG A 714 19.44 7.11 9.68
CA ARG A 714 19.74 7.45 8.28
C ARG A 714 19.74 6.17 7.48
N PRO A 715 19.30 6.20 6.23
CA PRO A 715 19.49 5.07 5.33
C PRO A 715 20.96 4.68 5.23
N LEU A 716 21.22 3.38 5.19
CA LEU A 716 22.55 2.83 4.98
C LEU A 716 22.59 2.04 3.68
N VAL A 717 23.45 2.46 2.75
CA VAL A 717 23.69 1.77 1.48
C VAL A 717 24.97 0.94 1.62
N LEU A 718 24.83 -0.38 1.56
CA LEU A 718 25.92 -1.33 1.70
C LEU A 718 26.24 -2.00 0.38
N MET A 719 27.43 -1.76 -0.15
CA MET A 719 28.01 -2.54 -1.25
C MET A 719 28.49 -3.88 -0.69
N GLN A 720 27.88 -4.98 -1.13
CA GLN A 720 28.22 -6.33 -0.67
C GLN A 720 29.10 -7.04 -1.71
N PRO A 721 30.11 -7.84 -1.29
CA PRO A 721 30.89 -8.64 -2.21
C PRO A 721 30.09 -9.83 -2.76
N LYS A 722 30.58 -10.41 -3.86
CA LYS A 722 30.10 -11.67 -4.43
C LYS A 722 31.17 -12.74 -4.34
N SER A 723 32.32 -12.56 -5.00
CA SER A 723 33.44 -13.54 -4.98
C SER A 723 34.11 -13.62 -3.61
N LEU A 724 34.21 -12.51 -2.87
CA LEU A 724 34.84 -12.49 -1.54
C LEU A 724 34.04 -13.23 -0.47
N LEU A 725 32.76 -13.54 -0.70
CA LEU A 725 31.87 -14.14 0.30
C LEU A 725 32.49 -15.37 1.00
N ARG A 726 33.30 -16.15 0.27
CA ARG A 726 33.94 -17.37 0.77
C ARG A 726 35.46 -17.43 0.52
N LEU A 727 36.06 -16.30 0.12
CA LEU A 727 37.47 -16.22 -0.11
C LEU A 727 38.21 -16.31 1.20
N GLN A 728 39.10 -17.33 1.35
CA GLN A 728 39.80 -17.60 2.61
C GLN A 728 40.65 -16.39 3.08
N GLN A 729 41.30 -15.72 2.13
CA GLN A 729 42.14 -14.53 2.43
C GLN A 729 41.33 -13.32 2.96
N ALA A 730 40.03 -13.27 2.69
CA ALA A 730 39.12 -12.21 3.15
C ALA A 730 38.42 -12.53 4.47
N MET A 731 38.61 -13.75 5.03
CA MET A 731 37.97 -14.16 6.27
C MET A 731 38.51 -13.40 7.48
N SER A 732 37.67 -13.18 8.49
CA SER A 732 37.99 -12.53 9.76
C SER A 732 38.19 -13.54 10.89
N ARG A 733 38.75 -13.08 12.01
CA ARG A 733 38.93 -13.84 13.25
C ARG A 733 37.83 -13.49 14.25
N ALA A 734 37.59 -14.38 15.21
CA ALA A 734 36.63 -14.12 16.28
C ALA A 734 36.99 -12.86 17.12
N ASN A 735 38.28 -12.64 17.34
CA ASN A 735 38.78 -11.46 18.06
C ASN A 735 38.51 -10.15 17.28
N ASP A 736 38.44 -10.18 15.97
CA ASP A 736 38.10 -8.99 15.17
C ASP A 736 36.66 -8.53 15.48
N LEU A 737 35.76 -9.43 15.95
CA LEU A 737 34.39 -9.16 16.33
C LEU A 737 34.25 -8.80 17.80
N SER A 738 35.10 -9.38 18.71
CA SER A 738 35.02 -9.17 20.13
C SER A 738 35.78 -7.94 20.61
N ASP A 739 36.94 -7.67 20.04
CA ASP A 739 37.87 -6.60 20.43
C ASP A 739 37.92 -5.47 19.38
N GLY A 740 37.37 -5.72 18.19
CA GLY A 740 37.34 -4.80 17.08
C GLY A 740 36.25 -3.71 17.14
N ALA A 741 36.27 -2.84 16.19
CA ALA A 741 35.26 -1.79 16.00
C ALA A 741 35.03 -1.52 14.51
N PHE A 742 33.96 -0.79 14.20
CA PHE A 742 33.77 -0.28 12.86
C PHE A 742 34.81 0.79 12.56
N LEU A 743 35.57 0.58 11.49
CA LEU A 743 36.58 1.50 10.98
C LEU A 743 36.01 2.27 9.80
N ALA A 744 35.91 3.57 9.93
CA ALA A 744 35.40 4.44 8.87
C ALA A 744 36.29 4.45 7.61
N VAL A 745 37.60 4.33 7.84
CA VAL A 745 38.64 4.22 6.82
C VAL A 745 39.60 3.12 7.26
N ILE A 746 39.96 2.24 6.36
CA ILE A 746 41.01 1.24 6.56
C ILE A 746 42.20 1.67 5.74
N ASP A 747 43.35 1.89 6.41
CA ASP A 747 44.58 2.27 5.76
C ASP A 747 45.21 1.07 5.02
N ASP A 748 45.90 1.30 3.91
CA ASP A 748 46.61 0.29 3.17
C ASP A 748 47.88 -0.13 3.95
N PRO A 749 47.97 -1.38 4.44
CA PRO A 749 49.12 -1.82 5.19
C PRO A 749 50.42 -1.88 4.35
N ALA A 750 50.31 -1.91 3.04
CA ALA A 750 51.47 -2.02 2.12
C ALA A 750 52.18 -0.66 1.94
N ARG A 751 51.58 0.47 2.35
CA ARG A 751 52.14 1.83 2.23
C ARG A 751 52.84 2.07 0.86
N SER A 752 52.24 1.61 -0.25
CA SER A 752 52.72 1.89 -1.57
C SER A 752 52.62 3.36 -1.89
N GLU A 753 53.61 3.92 -2.62
CA GLU A 753 53.57 5.35 -3.05
C GLU A 753 52.26 5.64 -3.79
N GLU A 754 51.72 6.80 -3.53
CA GLU A 754 50.39 7.29 -3.89
C GLU A 754 49.92 6.95 -5.32
N HIS A 755 50.82 6.85 -6.26
CA HIS A 755 50.51 6.70 -7.67
C HIS A 755 50.39 5.23 -8.16
N THR A 756 50.81 4.26 -7.39
CA THR A 756 50.78 2.81 -7.78
C THR A 756 49.57 2.09 -7.23
N SER A 757 49.00 2.52 -6.13
CA SER A 757 47.80 1.90 -5.54
C SER A 757 46.52 2.28 -6.31
N GLU A 758 46.44 3.48 -6.88
CA GLU A 758 45.24 3.86 -7.68
C GLU A 758 45.15 3.10 -9.01
N LEU A 759 46.26 2.75 -9.63
CA LEU A 759 46.29 2.01 -10.90
C LEU A 759 46.13 0.49 -10.74
N GLN A 760 46.44 -0.07 -9.57
CA GLN A 760 46.29 -1.50 -9.26
C GLN A 760 44.94 -1.86 -8.64
N SER A 761 44.17 -0.90 -8.20
CA SER A 761 42.95 -1.10 -7.41
C SER A 761 41.72 -1.50 -8.21
N HIS A 762 41.83 -1.76 -9.51
CA HIS A 762 40.69 -2.26 -10.29
C HIS A 762 40.23 -3.67 -9.88
N HIS A 763 41.01 -4.41 -9.10
CA HIS A 763 40.66 -5.75 -8.61
C HIS A 763 40.61 -5.89 -7.09
N ASP A 764 41.19 -4.95 -6.32
CA ASP A 764 41.30 -5.02 -4.87
C ASP A 764 40.81 -3.72 -4.23
N LEU A 765 39.60 -3.28 -4.56
CA LEU A 765 39.04 -2.08 -3.96
C LEU A 765 38.84 -2.27 -2.46
N VAL A 766 39.79 -1.75 -1.72
CA VAL A 766 39.75 -1.52 -0.28
C VAL A 766 38.55 -0.65 0.06
N CYS A 767 37.92 -1.03 1.15
CA CYS A 767 36.81 -0.33 1.74
C CYS A 767 37.11 1.17 1.91
N ARG A 768 36.55 1.99 1.06
CA ARG A 768 36.41 3.41 1.33
C ARG A 768 34.99 3.66 1.83
N LEU A 769 34.85 3.84 3.12
CA LEU A 769 33.71 4.53 3.65
C LEU A 769 33.88 6.00 3.22
N LEU A 770 33.14 6.45 2.24
CA LEU A 770 33.08 7.87 1.98
C LEU A 770 32.11 8.46 3.01
N LEU A 771 32.72 8.94 4.09
CA LEU A 771 32.03 9.73 5.08
C LEU A 771 31.81 11.14 4.55
N GLU A 772 30.59 11.56 4.71
CA GLU A 772 30.19 12.91 5.08
C GLU A 772 30.95 14.06 4.39
N LYS A 773 30.32 14.61 3.40
CA LYS A 773 30.45 16.05 3.13
C LYS A 773 29.22 16.76 3.61
#